data_af7a29bf7b2e477ddf912c1e121ac43e
#
_entry.id   af7a29bf7b2e477ddf912c1e121ac43e
#
_cell.length_a   1.000
_cell.length_b   1.000
_cell.length_c   1.000
_cell.angle_alpha   90.00
_cell.angle_beta   90.00
_cell.angle_gamma   90.00
#
_symmetry.space_group_name_H-M   'P 1'
#
loop_
_entity.id
_entity.type
_entity.pdbx_description
1 polymer ?
#
loop_
_entity_poly.entity_id
_entity_poly.type
_entity_poly.pdbx_seq_one_letter_code
_entity_poly.pdbx_strand_id
1 'polypeptide(L)'
;MRHLLAAGLALAMLQGAAMAAPKLPDTTLFGVAYYDEYTPVDRLDEDVRLMKEAGISVVRIAESTWGTLERSEGVFDFTHVDRMLSAFHKAGIKVIVGTPTYAVPTWLARKHPNVLVVTLKGRAEYGPRQNMDITDPDFRRAAERVIVALVDHVKEHPAVIGYQVDNETKAYGASGPNVQAAFVASMRKKFPNLEQLNKAFGLDYWSNRINSWEDFPSVNGSINASLSNAFAAFQRELVTEYLAWQAGLVRSRARNDQFITQNFDLGWKDHSYGVQPEVDHWEAAKALDVAGIDIYHPSQDKLTGAEIAFGGDLTRSLRNGQNYLLMETQAQGFPHWTPYPGQLRLQAFSHLASGANMVSYWHWATTANAVETYWRGVLSQDYQPNEVYAEAKSTGADLKRLGPKLVNLRKKNEVALYVSNTAQAGFDAFKVHAEGKTIGYNEAMRPYYDALYRMNVGVDILSPSSTANLSDYKLIVVPSLYAASDAEIARLNAFAKGGGRVLYTFRSGFSDENTKVRYATQPGAIAEAAGIEYRQFTNPENVTLDGAPFHVGKQDNRVRWWMEFVKPTTAQVLARYKHPSWPAYAAVTRNAYGSGEVTYVGFMPTDAVIDRIMEDQVKRAGVTLPMVRYPLVMRGGTLQNGRQVRYLLNYSAEPQQMKYDYAAGMELLSGKSVGKGEVLKLAPWGVAVVEEQ
;
A
#
# COMPACT_ATOMS: atom_id res chain seq x y z
N MET A 1 52.61 27.29 -21.71
CA MET A 1 53.21 26.35 -20.75
C MET A 1 52.18 26.23 -19.60
N ARG A 2 51.31 25.23 -19.65
CA ARG A 2 51.40 23.87 -19.10
C ARG A 2 50.85 23.80 -17.68
N HIS A 3 49.99 22.93 -17.25
CA HIS A 3 49.58 21.59 -17.66
C HIS A 3 48.10 21.38 -17.33
N LEU A 4 47.38 20.79 -18.25
CA LEU A 4 46.12 20.05 -18.05
C LEU A 4 46.46 18.77 -17.30
N LEU A 5 45.77 18.51 -16.21
CA LEU A 5 45.68 17.16 -15.60
C LEU A 5 44.22 16.74 -15.71
N ALA A 6 43.98 15.86 -16.67
CA ALA A 6 42.75 15.08 -16.78
C ALA A 6 42.81 13.99 -15.70
N ALA A 7 41.93 14.06 -14.72
CA ALA A 7 41.66 12.97 -13.80
C ALA A 7 40.56 12.11 -14.43
N GLY A 8 40.96 11.02 -15.10
CA GLY A 8 40.05 9.96 -15.53
C GLY A 8 39.57 9.19 -14.32
N LEU A 9 38.27 9.26 -14.01
CA LEU A 9 37.61 8.31 -13.11
C LEU A 9 37.55 6.96 -13.83
N ALA A 10 38.44 6.05 -13.44
CA ALA A 10 38.31 4.64 -13.74
C ALA A 10 37.14 4.08 -12.90
N LEU A 11 36.03 3.80 -13.56
CA LEU A 11 34.94 3.01 -13.01
C LEU A 11 35.46 1.57 -12.87
N ALA A 12 36.00 1.22 -11.70
CA ALA A 12 36.26 -0.16 -11.35
C ALA A 12 34.90 -0.86 -11.18
N MET A 13 34.47 -1.61 -12.20
CA MET A 13 33.42 -2.61 -12.04
C MET A 13 33.96 -3.69 -11.08
N LEU A 14 33.71 -3.51 -9.80
CA LEU A 14 33.72 -4.60 -8.86
C LEU A 14 32.56 -5.52 -9.27
N GLN A 15 32.88 -6.61 -9.93
CA GLN A 15 32.02 -7.80 -9.98
C GLN A 15 31.90 -8.31 -8.54
N GLY A 16 30.98 -7.70 -7.78
CA GLY A 16 30.54 -8.24 -6.51
C GLY A 16 29.90 -9.59 -6.80
N ALA A 17 30.46 -10.66 -6.26
CA ALA A 17 29.74 -11.93 -6.16
C ALA A 17 28.35 -11.63 -5.67
N ALA A 18 27.33 -12.06 -6.40
CA ALA A 18 25.93 -11.89 -6.01
C ALA A 18 25.80 -12.53 -4.61
N MET A 19 25.70 -11.69 -3.59
CA MET A 19 25.45 -12.17 -2.23
C MET A 19 24.11 -12.88 -2.26
N ALA A 20 24.07 -14.11 -1.76
CA ALA A 20 22.83 -14.86 -1.65
C ALA A 20 21.81 -14.00 -0.89
N ALA A 21 20.60 -13.89 -1.44
CA ALA A 21 19.52 -13.18 -0.76
C ALA A 21 19.28 -13.79 0.63
N PRO A 22 18.96 -12.97 1.65
CA PRO A 22 18.73 -13.48 3.00
C PRO A 22 17.62 -14.55 2.97
N LYS A 23 17.84 -15.60 3.73
CA LYS A 23 16.88 -16.69 3.84
C LYS A 23 15.73 -16.24 4.73
N LEU A 24 14.57 -15.96 4.15
CA LEU A 24 13.36 -15.72 4.92
C LEU A 24 12.97 -16.99 5.70
N PRO A 25 12.31 -16.85 6.86
CA PRO A 25 11.82 -17.98 7.62
C PRO A 25 10.97 -18.93 6.78
N ASP A 26 11.12 -20.21 6.97
CA ASP A 26 10.40 -21.29 6.29
C ASP A 26 9.08 -21.67 7.00
N THR A 27 8.60 -20.79 7.85
CA THR A 27 7.33 -20.87 8.56
C THR A 27 6.68 -19.50 8.64
N THR A 28 5.37 -19.47 8.71
CA THR A 28 4.63 -18.23 8.98
C THR A 28 4.98 -17.74 10.39
N LEU A 29 5.38 -16.48 10.50
CA LEU A 29 5.66 -15.82 11.77
C LEU A 29 4.38 -15.25 12.37
N PHE A 30 4.27 -15.32 13.69
CA PHE A 30 3.18 -14.71 14.46
C PHE A 30 3.78 -13.79 15.52
N GLY A 31 3.47 -12.52 15.49
CA GLY A 31 4.21 -11.51 16.22
C GLY A 31 3.42 -10.38 16.83
N VAL A 32 4.16 -9.55 17.55
CA VAL A 32 3.69 -8.30 18.15
C VAL A 32 4.82 -7.26 18.10
N ALA A 33 4.46 -5.98 18.07
CA ALA A 33 5.37 -4.91 18.47
C ALA A 33 5.45 -4.89 20.01
N TYR A 34 6.65 -4.71 20.55
CA TYR A 34 6.89 -4.76 21.98
C TYR A 34 7.89 -3.68 22.44
N TYR A 35 7.50 -2.93 23.46
CA TYR A 35 8.30 -1.84 24.00
C TYR A 35 8.28 -1.93 25.52
N ASP A 36 9.33 -2.55 26.07
CA ASP A 36 9.53 -2.63 27.51
C ASP A 36 9.58 -1.23 28.16
N GLU A 37 10.15 -0.28 27.44
CA GLU A 37 10.27 1.12 27.83
C GLU A 37 8.94 1.90 27.86
N TYR A 38 7.88 1.38 27.28
CA TYR A 38 6.52 1.99 27.39
C TYR A 38 5.76 1.46 28.59
N THR A 39 6.25 0.40 29.22
CA THR A 39 5.57 -0.27 30.30
C THR A 39 5.93 0.39 31.63
N PRO A 40 4.96 0.83 32.45
CA PRO A 40 5.24 1.59 33.67
C PRO A 40 5.78 0.73 34.82
N VAL A 41 5.81 -0.58 34.66
CA VAL A 41 6.27 -1.57 35.65
C VAL A 41 7.15 -2.62 34.99
N ASP A 42 8.13 -3.12 35.72
CA ASP A 42 8.98 -4.21 35.22
C ASP A 42 8.18 -5.53 35.15
N ARG A 43 7.95 -6.02 33.95
CA ARG A 43 7.17 -7.23 33.70
C ARG A 43 7.66 -8.09 32.54
N LEU A 44 8.86 -7.82 32.04
CA LEU A 44 9.42 -8.50 30.86
C LEU A 44 9.29 -10.05 30.94
N ASP A 45 9.64 -10.65 32.08
CA ASP A 45 9.58 -12.10 32.25
C ASP A 45 8.15 -12.64 32.13
N GLU A 46 7.16 -11.92 32.67
CA GLU A 46 5.76 -12.27 32.59
C GLU A 46 5.22 -12.08 31.16
N ASP A 47 5.59 -11.01 30.51
CA ASP A 47 5.19 -10.77 29.10
C ASP A 47 5.76 -11.84 28.18
N VAL A 48 7.02 -12.18 28.33
CA VAL A 48 7.66 -13.28 27.57
C VAL A 48 6.99 -14.61 27.83
N ARG A 49 6.61 -14.91 29.09
CA ARG A 49 5.84 -16.13 29.43
C ARG A 49 4.49 -16.16 28.70
N LEU A 50 3.73 -15.07 28.76
CA LEU A 50 2.43 -14.94 28.11
C LEU A 50 2.55 -15.00 26.57
N MET A 51 3.56 -14.34 25.99
CA MET A 51 3.83 -14.41 24.55
C MET A 51 4.11 -15.83 24.09
N LYS A 52 4.95 -16.56 24.84
CA LYS A 52 5.25 -17.97 24.54
C LYS A 52 4.01 -18.85 24.59
N GLU A 53 3.15 -18.65 25.58
CA GLU A 53 1.87 -19.35 25.71
C GLU A 53 0.89 -19.01 24.58
N ALA A 54 0.90 -17.75 24.11
CA ALA A 54 0.11 -17.28 22.98
C ALA A 54 0.66 -17.74 21.61
N GLY A 55 1.82 -18.42 21.59
CA GLY A 55 2.44 -18.87 20.34
C GLY A 55 3.13 -17.78 19.54
N ILE A 56 3.43 -16.62 20.17
CA ILE A 56 4.22 -15.56 19.55
C ILE A 56 5.61 -16.11 19.22
N SER A 57 6.02 -15.98 17.98
CA SER A 57 7.29 -16.48 17.44
C SER A 57 8.27 -15.38 17.06
N VAL A 58 7.79 -14.15 16.95
CA VAL A 58 8.60 -12.97 16.60
C VAL A 58 8.10 -11.72 17.32
N VAL A 59 9.03 -10.84 17.70
CA VAL A 59 8.71 -9.50 18.19
C VAL A 59 9.48 -8.45 17.39
N ARG A 60 8.87 -7.26 17.24
CA ARG A 60 9.54 -6.07 16.72
C ARG A 60 9.85 -5.12 17.88
N ILE A 61 11.08 -4.58 17.94
CA ILE A 61 11.56 -3.70 19.01
C ILE A 61 12.38 -2.54 18.45
N ALA A 62 12.58 -1.52 19.26
CA ALA A 62 13.60 -0.46 19.19
C ALA A 62 13.33 0.69 18.20
N GLU A 63 12.44 0.60 17.23
CA GLU A 63 12.27 1.65 16.19
C GLU A 63 11.84 3.02 16.74
N SER A 64 11.29 3.10 17.95
CA SER A 64 10.77 4.34 18.54
C SER A 64 11.63 4.94 19.66
N THR A 65 12.77 4.35 19.97
CA THR A 65 13.45 4.58 21.25
C THR A 65 14.84 5.18 21.17
N TRP A 66 15.09 6.03 20.17
CA TRP A 66 16.40 6.68 19.98
C TRP A 66 16.91 7.37 21.23
N GLY A 67 16.04 8.17 21.95
CA GLY A 67 16.47 8.86 23.16
C GLY A 67 16.85 7.95 24.32
N THR A 68 16.37 6.70 24.34
CA THR A 68 16.78 5.69 25.32
C THR A 68 18.10 5.04 24.92
N LEU A 69 18.30 4.79 23.62
CA LEU A 69 19.51 4.19 23.07
C LEU A 69 20.71 5.13 23.11
N GLU A 70 20.51 6.40 22.78
CA GLU A 70 21.55 7.45 22.75
C GLU A 70 21.12 8.60 23.67
N ARG A 71 21.46 8.53 24.94
CA ARG A 71 21.06 9.50 25.98
C ARG A 71 21.62 10.91 25.76
N SER A 72 22.80 11.00 25.15
CA SER A 72 23.41 12.22 24.62
C SER A 72 24.27 11.85 23.43
N GLU A 73 24.67 12.84 22.64
CA GLU A 73 25.40 12.60 21.41
C GLU A 73 26.62 11.67 21.58
N GLY A 74 26.57 10.50 20.92
CA GLY A 74 27.63 9.49 20.96
C GLY A 74 27.68 8.66 22.25
N VAL A 75 26.78 8.87 23.21
CA VAL A 75 26.74 8.10 24.47
C VAL A 75 25.59 7.10 24.40
N PHE A 76 25.93 5.86 24.14
CA PHE A 76 24.95 4.78 23.96
C PHE A 76 24.75 3.95 25.21
N ASP A 77 23.50 3.50 25.40
CA ASP A 77 23.10 2.56 26.43
C ASP A 77 22.13 1.53 25.83
N PHE A 78 22.61 0.31 25.59
CA PHE A 78 21.83 -0.78 25.03
C PHE A 78 21.29 -1.76 26.09
N THR A 79 21.41 -1.45 27.37
CA THR A 79 21.07 -2.36 28.48
C THR A 79 19.65 -2.92 28.36
N HIS A 80 18.66 -2.08 27.98
CA HIS A 80 17.28 -2.55 27.84
C HIS A 80 17.11 -3.44 26.59
N VAL A 81 17.80 -3.15 25.50
CA VAL A 81 17.80 -4.00 24.29
C VAL A 81 18.42 -5.36 24.57
N ASP A 82 19.55 -5.38 25.27
CA ASP A 82 20.23 -6.64 25.66
C ASP A 82 19.34 -7.50 26.56
N ARG A 83 18.64 -6.85 27.51
CA ARG A 83 17.68 -7.52 28.40
C ARG A 83 16.56 -8.18 27.58
N MET A 84 15.93 -7.44 26.67
CA MET A 84 14.89 -7.98 25.78
C MET A 84 15.41 -9.10 24.89
N LEU A 85 16.52 -8.89 24.20
CA LEU A 85 17.12 -9.90 23.31
C LEU A 85 17.43 -11.20 24.04
N SER A 86 17.99 -11.11 25.26
CA SER A 86 18.31 -12.27 26.09
C SER A 86 17.07 -13.04 26.52
N ALA A 87 16.00 -12.33 26.94
CA ALA A 87 14.74 -12.92 27.36
C ALA A 87 14.03 -13.61 26.19
N PHE A 88 13.93 -12.95 25.03
CA PHE A 88 13.32 -13.52 23.83
C PHE A 88 14.08 -14.71 23.29
N HIS A 89 15.42 -14.62 23.25
CA HIS A 89 16.26 -15.76 22.83
C HIS A 89 16.03 -17.00 23.70
N LYS A 90 16.04 -16.83 25.02
CA LYS A 90 15.77 -17.91 25.98
C LYS A 90 14.38 -18.53 25.79
N ALA A 91 13.41 -17.73 25.39
CA ALA A 91 12.05 -18.20 25.10
C ALA A 91 11.90 -18.84 23.69
N GLY A 92 12.89 -18.71 22.81
CA GLY A 92 12.85 -19.14 21.41
C GLY A 92 12.09 -18.19 20.49
N ILE A 93 11.84 -16.96 20.94
CA ILE A 93 11.18 -15.90 20.17
C ILE A 93 12.23 -15.15 19.33
N LYS A 94 11.95 -14.93 18.05
CA LYS A 94 12.81 -14.17 17.14
C LYS A 94 12.58 -12.67 17.27
N VAL A 95 13.53 -11.87 16.83
CA VAL A 95 13.46 -10.41 16.96
C VAL A 95 13.75 -9.74 15.62
N ILE A 96 12.90 -8.78 15.26
CA ILE A 96 13.14 -7.78 14.21
C ILE A 96 13.48 -6.48 14.93
N VAL A 97 14.66 -5.90 14.63
CA VAL A 97 15.13 -4.67 15.24
C VAL A 97 14.84 -3.49 14.31
N GLY A 98 14.13 -2.50 14.80
CA GLY A 98 13.86 -1.27 14.05
C GLY A 98 14.95 -0.21 14.21
N THR A 99 15.26 0.54 13.15
CA THR A 99 16.12 1.73 13.26
C THR A 99 15.30 2.87 13.86
N PRO A 100 15.79 3.58 14.91
CA PRO A 100 14.95 4.45 15.74
C PRO A 100 14.78 5.86 15.18
N THR A 101 14.81 6.05 13.87
CA THR A 101 15.03 7.35 13.23
C THR A 101 13.79 8.22 13.09
N TYR A 102 12.58 7.67 13.22
CA TYR A 102 11.35 8.44 13.03
C TYR A 102 10.92 9.30 14.23
N ALA A 103 11.61 9.20 15.37
CA ALA A 103 11.37 9.97 16.58
C ALA A 103 12.70 10.50 17.12
N VAL A 104 13.00 11.78 16.84
CA VAL A 104 14.28 12.40 17.22
C VAL A 104 14.38 12.64 18.71
N PRO A 105 15.56 12.44 19.37
CA PRO A 105 15.72 12.69 20.79
C PRO A 105 15.80 14.18 21.11
N THR A 106 15.46 14.54 22.36
CA THR A 106 15.45 15.92 22.86
C THR A 106 16.77 16.64 22.67
N TRP A 107 17.88 15.97 22.94
CA TRP A 107 19.23 16.54 22.84
C TRP A 107 19.58 16.91 21.40
N LEU A 108 19.11 16.13 20.40
CA LEU A 108 19.34 16.39 18.97
C LEU A 108 18.57 17.62 18.51
N ALA A 109 17.28 17.69 18.80
CA ALA A 109 16.45 18.86 18.46
C ALA A 109 16.94 20.16 19.13
N ARG A 110 17.43 20.06 20.39
CA ARG A 110 18.00 21.22 21.10
C ARG A 110 19.32 21.68 20.51
N LYS A 111 20.21 20.74 20.17
CA LYS A 111 21.57 21.06 19.65
C LYS A 111 21.52 21.50 18.19
N HIS A 112 20.65 20.88 17.39
CA HIS A 112 20.49 21.07 15.97
C HIS A 112 19.02 21.34 15.60
N PRO A 113 18.45 22.53 15.92
CA PRO A 113 17.02 22.79 15.71
C PRO A 113 16.57 22.72 14.25
N ASN A 114 17.52 22.76 13.29
CA ASN A 114 17.23 22.61 11.86
C ASN A 114 16.86 21.18 11.45
N VAL A 115 17.11 20.17 12.32
CA VAL A 115 16.65 18.78 12.08
C VAL A 115 15.12 18.69 12.08
N LEU A 116 14.42 19.66 12.72
CA LEU A 116 12.96 19.69 12.69
C LEU A 116 12.46 20.21 11.35
N VAL A 117 11.52 19.51 10.77
CA VAL A 117 10.99 19.77 9.43
C VAL A 117 10.35 21.16 9.31
N VAL A 118 10.57 21.81 8.20
CA VAL A 118 9.84 23.01 7.80
C VAL A 118 8.76 22.61 6.80
N THR A 119 7.52 22.97 7.10
CA THR A 119 6.34 22.71 6.28
C THR A 119 5.64 24.02 5.91
N LEU A 120 4.53 23.93 5.19
CA LEU A 120 3.65 25.10 4.93
C LEU A 120 3.20 25.83 6.19
N LYS A 121 3.16 25.14 7.34
CA LYS A 121 2.77 25.73 8.66
C LYS A 121 3.96 26.36 9.39
N GLY A 122 5.14 26.32 8.82
CA GLY A 122 6.39 26.74 9.44
C GLY A 122 7.21 25.55 9.95
N ARG A 123 8.22 25.84 10.79
CA ARG A 123 9.05 24.80 11.42
C ARG A 123 8.21 24.01 12.43
N ALA A 124 8.33 22.69 12.37
CA ALA A 124 7.70 21.81 13.34
C ALA A 124 8.30 22.03 14.74
N GLU A 125 7.46 21.86 15.76
CA GLU A 125 7.91 21.85 17.14
C GLU A 125 8.37 20.44 17.54
N TYR A 126 9.23 20.37 18.55
CA TYR A 126 9.61 19.10 19.15
C TYR A 126 8.40 18.45 19.86
N GLY A 127 8.34 17.12 19.80
CA GLY A 127 7.37 16.31 20.52
C GLY A 127 6.71 15.23 19.65
N PRO A 128 6.04 15.57 18.54
CA PRO A 128 5.49 14.56 17.65
C PRO A 128 6.57 13.68 17.01
N ARG A 129 6.22 12.44 16.70
CA ARG A 129 7.01 11.60 15.80
C ARG A 129 6.98 12.13 14.38
N GLN A 130 7.89 11.69 13.51
CA GLN A 130 7.87 11.98 12.07
C GLN A 130 7.86 13.49 11.76
N ASN A 131 8.63 14.25 12.50
CA ASN A 131 8.76 15.71 12.36
C ASN A 131 10.18 16.17 12.03
N MET A 132 11.00 15.27 11.47
CA MET A 132 12.36 15.57 11.07
C MET A 132 12.48 15.88 9.57
N ASP A 133 13.46 16.70 9.21
CA ASP A 133 13.87 16.90 7.83
C ASP A 133 14.87 15.80 7.43
N ILE A 134 14.39 14.84 6.66
CA ILE A 134 15.21 13.71 6.18
C ILE A 134 16.35 14.13 5.23
N THR A 135 16.41 15.41 4.81
CA THR A 135 17.49 15.96 3.99
C THR A 135 18.49 16.75 4.82
N ASP A 136 18.22 17.02 6.10
CA ASP A 136 19.12 17.80 6.95
C ASP A 136 20.42 17.04 7.24
N PRO A 137 21.60 17.63 7.01
CA PRO A 137 22.87 16.92 7.17
C PRO A 137 23.19 16.57 8.63
N ASP A 138 22.73 17.35 9.61
CA ASP A 138 22.93 17.05 11.03
C ASP A 138 22.07 15.87 11.44
N PHE A 139 20.81 15.84 10.98
CA PHE A 139 19.93 14.68 11.15
C PHE A 139 20.56 13.41 10.53
N ARG A 140 21.00 13.50 9.25
CA ARG A 140 21.61 12.34 8.56
C ARG A 140 22.83 11.80 9.30
N ARG A 141 23.73 12.67 9.79
CA ARG A 141 24.91 12.22 10.57
C ARG A 141 24.52 11.55 11.88
N ALA A 142 23.54 12.11 12.59
CA ALA A 142 23.07 11.54 13.85
C ALA A 142 22.34 10.20 13.62
N ALA A 143 21.47 10.12 12.60
CA ALA A 143 20.76 8.90 12.22
C ALA A 143 21.75 7.77 11.80
N GLU A 144 22.76 8.08 10.96
CA GLU A 144 23.79 7.12 10.60
C GLU A 144 24.50 6.58 11.86
N ARG A 145 24.89 7.46 12.77
CA ARG A 145 25.59 7.08 14.00
C ARG A 145 24.76 6.11 14.85
N VAL A 146 23.48 6.40 15.10
CA VAL A 146 22.64 5.52 15.91
C VAL A 146 22.34 4.20 15.20
N ILE A 147 22.07 4.22 13.88
CA ILE A 147 21.86 3.00 13.09
C ILE A 147 23.09 2.10 13.17
N VAL A 148 24.27 2.65 12.88
CA VAL A 148 25.53 1.90 12.89
C VAL A 148 25.81 1.31 14.28
N ALA A 149 25.69 2.12 15.34
CA ALA A 149 25.92 1.67 16.70
C ALA A 149 24.93 0.56 17.11
N LEU A 150 23.65 0.70 16.81
CA LEU A 150 22.63 -0.31 17.12
C LEU A 150 22.88 -1.61 16.36
N VAL A 151 23.07 -1.54 15.02
CA VAL A 151 23.26 -2.75 14.20
C VAL A 151 24.56 -3.48 14.60
N ASP A 152 25.67 -2.76 14.78
CA ASP A 152 26.94 -3.37 15.21
C ASP A 152 26.82 -4.04 16.58
N HIS A 153 25.99 -3.49 17.48
CA HIS A 153 25.75 -4.06 18.81
C HIS A 153 24.93 -5.36 18.76
N VAL A 154 23.85 -5.39 17.95
CA VAL A 154 22.88 -6.50 18.00
C VAL A 154 23.06 -7.58 16.92
N LYS A 155 23.82 -7.34 15.85
CA LYS A 155 23.87 -8.19 14.66
C LYS A 155 24.25 -9.64 14.95
N GLU A 156 25.15 -9.88 15.91
CA GLU A 156 25.63 -11.22 16.24
C GLU A 156 24.66 -11.97 17.18
N HIS A 157 23.64 -11.27 17.72
CA HIS A 157 22.70 -11.91 18.63
C HIS A 157 21.78 -12.91 17.88
N PRO A 158 21.69 -14.20 18.33
CA PRO A 158 21.03 -15.26 17.56
C PRO A 158 19.51 -15.11 17.45
N ALA A 159 18.86 -14.28 18.28
CA ALA A 159 17.44 -13.97 18.16
C ALA A 159 17.16 -13.00 17.00
N VAL A 160 18.12 -12.15 16.58
CA VAL A 160 17.91 -11.12 15.55
C VAL A 160 17.89 -11.75 14.17
N ILE A 161 16.74 -11.70 13.50
CA ILE A 161 16.52 -12.29 12.17
C ILE A 161 16.42 -11.26 11.05
N GLY A 162 16.26 -9.99 11.38
CA GLY A 162 16.14 -8.92 10.39
C GLY A 162 15.99 -7.55 11.02
N TYR A 163 15.92 -6.55 10.14
CA TYR A 163 15.80 -5.15 10.52
C TYR A 163 14.64 -4.50 9.78
N GLN A 164 13.89 -3.65 10.50
CA GLN A 164 12.98 -2.67 9.89
C GLN A 164 13.71 -1.33 9.82
N VAL A 165 13.77 -0.72 8.64
CA VAL A 165 14.33 0.62 8.50
C VAL A 165 13.24 1.66 8.70
N ASP A 166 13.48 2.62 9.60
CA ASP A 166 12.55 3.70 9.96
C ASP A 166 11.13 3.20 10.33
N ASN A 167 10.11 4.04 10.23
CA ASN A 167 8.72 3.64 10.49
C ASN A 167 7.74 4.48 9.66
N GLU A 168 6.88 3.82 8.85
CA GLU A 168 5.86 4.46 7.99
C GLU A 168 6.39 5.73 7.30
N THR A 169 7.55 5.63 6.69
CA THR A 169 8.34 6.76 6.22
C THR A 169 7.63 7.55 5.13
N LYS A 170 7.57 8.86 5.31
CA LYS A 170 7.00 9.83 4.36
C LYS A 170 7.89 11.06 4.25
N ALA A 171 7.54 11.96 3.36
CA ALA A 171 8.21 13.26 3.26
C ALA A 171 7.77 14.26 4.35
N TYR A 172 6.69 13.96 5.07
CA TYR A 172 6.14 14.75 6.19
C TYR A 172 5.82 16.20 5.83
N GLY A 173 5.52 16.48 4.56
CA GLY A 173 5.29 17.83 4.06
C GLY A 173 6.54 18.72 4.05
N ALA A 174 7.73 18.12 4.10
CA ALA A 174 9.00 18.84 4.14
C ALA A 174 9.16 19.77 2.93
N SER A 175 9.42 21.06 3.19
CA SER A 175 9.53 22.12 2.20
C SER A 175 10.53 23.22 2.62
N GLY A 176 11.41 22.88 3.57
CA GLY A 176 12.46 23.77 4.06
C GLY A 176 13.54 24.10 3.02
N PRO A 177 14.50 24.99 3.38
CA PRO A 177 15.54 25.44 2.47
C PRO A 177 16.35 24.31 1.82
N ASN A 178 16.67 23.24 2.56
CA ASN A 178 17.42 22.10 2.03
C ASN A 178 16.60 21.36 0.96
N VAL A 179 15.32 21.09 1.25
CA VAL A 179 14.41 20.41 0.32
C VAL A 179 14.16 21.26 -0.91
N GLN A 180 13.96 22.57 -0.74
CA GLN A 180 13.80 23.52 -1.85
C GLN A 180 15.03 23.53 -2.75
N ALA A 181 16.23 23.63 -2.19
CA ALA A 181 17.47 23.63 -2.96
C ALA A 181 17.68 22.32 -3.73
N ALA A 182 17.40 21.18 -3.09
CA ALA A 182 17.46 19.86 -3.72
C ALA A 182 16.42 19.72 -4.84
N PHE A 183 15.20 20.25 -4.67
CA PHE A 183 14.18 20.27 -5.71
C PHE A 183 14.61 21.10 -6.92
N VAL A 184 15.12 22.32 -6.72
CA VAL A 184 15.63 23.16 -7.81
C VAL A 184 16.75 22.44 -8.57
N ALA A 185 17.67 21.78 -7.86
CA ALA A 185 18.74 20.99 -8.48
C ALA A 185 18.17 19.82 -9.32
N SER A 186 17.13 19.15 -8.83
CA SER A 186 16.40 18.09 -9.57
C SER A 186 15.76 18.65 -10.84
N MET A 187 15.13 19.83 -10.78
CA MET A 187 14.53 20.49 -11.95
C MET A 187 15.58 20.91 -12.98
N ARG A 188 16.74 21.44 -12.54
CA ARG A 188 17.87 21.73 -13.44
C ARG A 188 18.36 20.49 -14.18
N LYS A 189 18.35 19.34 -13.52
CA LYS A 189 18.73 18.06 -14.15
C LYS A 189 17.67 17.56 -15.14
N LYS A 190 16.39 17.72 -14.81
CA LYS A 190 15.25 17.25 -15.62
C LYS A 190 15.04 18.13 -16.86
N PHE A 191 15.22 19.44 -16.74
CA PHE A 191 14.97 20.40 -17.80
C PHE A 191 16.27 21.10 -18.23
N PRO A 192 16.72 20.95 -19.49
CA PRO A 192 17.96 21.56 -20.00
C PRO A 192 17.98 23.08 -19.88
N ASN A 193 16.81 23.72 -19.95
CA ASN A 193 16.67 25.17 -19.82
C ASN A 193 15.28 25.54 -19.26
N LEU A 194 15.18 26.77 -18.75
CA LEU A 194 13.94 27.29 -18.15
C LEU A 194 12.80 27.47 -19.16
N GLU A 195 13.09 27.67 -20.45
CA GLU A 195 12.04 27.77 -21.47
C GLU A 195 11.26 26.45 -21.59
N GLN A 196 11.95 25.32 -21.58
CA GLN A 196 11.31 24.01 -21.60
C GLN A 196 10.52 23.75 -20.32
N LEU A 197 11.04 24.12 -19.15
CA LEU A 197 10.33 24.02 -17.89
C LEU A 197 9.05 24.87 -17.88
N ASN A 198 9.18 26.18 -18.24
CA ASN A 198 8.04 27.09 -18.30
C ASN A 198 6.94 26.60 -19.24
N LYS A 199 7.33 26.09 -20.42
CA LYS A 199 6.40 25.52 -21.39
C LYS A 199 5.74 24.24 -20.87
N ALA A 200 6.51 23.31 -20.29
CA ALA A 200 5.99 22.05 -19.75
C ALA A 200 4.98 22.29 -18.64
N PHE A 201 5.23 23.25 -17.74
CA PHE A 201 4.39 23.54 -16.59
C PHE A 201 3.36 24.65 -16.84
N GLY A 202 3.40 25.33 -17.99
CA GLY A 202 2.48 26.43 -18.31
C GLY A 202 2.61 27.63 -17.36
N LEU A 203 3.85 28.01 -17.02
CA LEU A 203 4.12 29.00 -15.98
C LEU A 203 3.90 30.46 -16.43
N ASP A 204 3.58 30.73 -17.69
CA ASP A 204 3.25 32.11 -18.15
C ASP A 204 1.93 32.61 -17.53
N TYR A 205 1.07 31.70 -17.03
CA TYR A 205 -0.20 32.06 -16.40
C TYR A 205 0.02 32.82 -15.09
N TRP A 206 -0.57 33.99 -14.97
CA TRP A 206 -0.47 34.93 -13.84
C TRP A 206 0.96 35.25 -13.40
N SER A 207 1.87 35.39 -14.37
CA SER A 207 3.29 35.77 -14.15
C SER A 207 4.07 34.76 -13.28
N ASN A 208 3.72 33.51 -13.31
CA ASN A 208 4.49 32.46 -12.60
C ASN A 208 5.74 32.05 -13.37
N ARG A 209 6.01 32.63 -14.54
CA ARG A 209 7.18 32.32 -15.35
C ARG A 209 8.49 32.52 -14.58
N ILE A 210 9.36 31.53 -14.67
CA ILE A 210 10.69 31.54 -14.04
C ILE A 210 11.69 31.94 -15.10
N ASN A 211 12.41 33.10 -14.90
CA ASN A 211 13.34 33.64 -15.85
C ASN A 211 14.81 33.36 -15.48
N SER A 212 15.11 33.11 -14.23
CA SER A 212 16.41 32.60 -13.78
C SER A 212 16.23 31.48 -12.75
N TRP A 213 17.23 30.64 -12.59
CA TRP A 213 17.19 29.59 -11.56
C TRP A 213 17.27 30.16 -10.14
N GLU A 214 17.82 31.34 -10.00
CA GLU A 214 17.93 32.10 -8.75
C GLU A 214 16.57 32.66 -8.31
N ASP A 215 15.67 32.92 -9.27
CA ASP A 215 14.30 33.39 -9.04
C ASP A 215 13.30 32.22 -8.85
N PHE A 216 13.78 30.98 -8.76
CA PHE A 216 12.88 29.82 -8.60
C PHE A 216 12.05 29.98 -7.34
N PRO A 217 10.69 30.04 -7.44
CA PRO A 217 9.86 30.38 -6.30
C PRO A 217 9.87 29.26 -5.26
N SER A 218 9.58 29.61 -4.00
CA SER A 218 9.25 28.60 -3.01
C SER A 218 8.04 27.79 -3.49
N VAL A 219 8.14 26.47 -3.38
CA VAL A 219 7.01 25.56 -3.69
C VAL A 219 5.89 25.67 -2.67
N ASN A 220 6.18 26.21 -1.48
CA ASN A 220 5.16 26.56 -0.50
C ASN A 220 4.20 27.61 -1.06
N GLY A 221 2.92 27.24 -1.13
CA GLY A 221 1.89 28.13 -1.67
C GLY A 221 1.84 28.24 -3.19
N SER A 222 2.55 27.39 -3.94
CA SER A 222 2.41 27.33 -5.40
C SER A 222 0.96 27.03 -5.79
N ILE A 223 0.40 27.88 -6.65
CA ILE A 223 -0.93 27.69 -7.25
C ILE A 223 -0.87 26.91 -8.56
N ASN A 224 0.31 26.70 -9.12
CA ASN A 224 0.49 25.93 -10.35
C ASN A 224 0.52 24.43 -10.04
N ALA A 225 -0.48 23.68 -10.53
CA ALA A 225 -0.61 22.25 -10.27
C ALA A 225 0.58 21.44 -10.80
N SER A 226 1.17 21.81 -11.95
CA SER A 226 2.34 21.11 -12.50
C SER A 226 3.55 21.25 -11.58
N LEU A 227 3.80 22.45 -11.07
CA LEU A 227 4.91 22.70 -10.14
C LEU A 227 4.69 21.99 -8.81
N SER A 228 3.46 22.06 -8.25
CA SER A 228 3.12 21.35 -7.01
C SER A 228 3.24 19.84 -7.15
N ASN A 229 2.81 19.26 -8.25
CA ASN A 229 2.88 17.82 -8.49
C ASN A 229 4.31 17.35 -8.80
N ALA A 230 5.11 18.17 -9.48
CA ALA A 230 6.55 17.91 -9.65
C ALA A 230 7.26 17.88 -8.29
N PHE A 231 6.89 18.79 -7.38
CA PHE A 231 7.42 18.78 -6.02
C PHE A 231 6.97 17.55 -5.21
N ALA A 232 5.70 17.18 -5.28
CA ALA A 232 5.20 15.96 -4.63
C ALA A 232 5.89 14.70 -5.18
N ALA A 233 6.16 14.63 -6.48
CA ALA A 233 6.94 13.53 -7.07
C ALA A 233 8.38 13.52 -6.54
N PHE A 234 9.03 14.69 -6.45
CA PHE A 234 10.35 14.82 -5.87
C PHE A 234 10.39 14.42 -4.39
N GLN A 235 9.36 14.75 -3.60
CA GLN A 235 9.27 14.32 -2.21
C GLN A 235 9.19 12.78 -2.09
N ARG A 236 8.48 12.09 -3.00
CA ARG A 236 8.50 10.62 -3.05
C ARG A 236 9.88 10.04 -3.42
N GLU A 237 10.61 10.73 -4.31
CA GLU A 237 12.00 10.37 -4.63
C GLU A 237 12.92 10.50 -3.40
N LEU A 238 12.75 11.56 -2.59
CA LEU A 238 13.49 11.74 -1.33
C LEU A 238 13.21 10.59 -0.34
N VAL A 239 11.95 10.16 -0.21
CA VAL A 239 11.60 9.02 0.64
C VAL A 239 12.27 7.74 0.15
N THR A 240 12.22 7.48 -1.16
CA THR A 240 12.90 6.33 -1.78
C THR A 240 14.40 6.34 -1.51
N GLU A 241 15.05 7.49 -1.70
CA GLU A 241 16.49 7.67 -1.43
C GLU A 241 16.82 7.46 0.05
N TYR A 242 16.01 8.04 0.94
CA TYR A 242 16.21 7.91 2.38
C TYR A 242 16.12 6.46 2.87
N LEU A 243 15.11 5.72 2.42
CA LEU A 243 14.96 4.30 2.74
C LEU A 243 16.10 3.46 2.14
N ALA A 244 16.51 3.74 0.91
CA ALA A 244 17.63 3.06 0.28
C ALA A 244 18.95 3.34 1.02
N TRP A 245 19.16 4.57 1.50
CA TRP A 245 20.31 4.94 2.31
C TRP A 245 20.34 4.18 3.65
N GLN A 246 19.23 4.15 4.39
CA GLN A 246 19.15 3.38 5.64
C GLN A 246 19.37 1.88 5.40
N ALA A 247 18.71 1.33 4.38
CA ALA A 247 18.90 -0.08 4.00
C ALA A 247 20.37 -0.38 3.65
N GLY A 248 21.06 0.52 2.97
CA GLY A 248 22.48 0.44 2.66
C GLY A 248 23.37 0.42 3.91
N LEU A 249 23.08 1.28 4.90
CA LEU A 249 23.78 1.30 6.19
C LEU A 249 23.62 -0.03 6.93
N VAL A 250 22.37 -0.50 7.06
CA VAL A 250 22.08 -1.78 7.72
C VAL A 250 22.74 -2.93 6.97
N ARG A 251 22.61 -3.00 5.64
CA ARG A 251 23.22 -4.05 4.82
C ARG A 251 24.72 -4.15 4.97
N SER A 252 25.42 -3.01 5.10
CA SER A 252 26.87 -2.97 5.25
C SER A 252 27.38 -3.53 6.59
N ARG A 253 26.48 -3.74 7.55
CA ARG A 253 26.82 -4.13 8.93
C ARG A 253 26.16 -5.45 9.35
N ALA A 254 24.91 -5.70 8.94
CA ALA A 254 24.14 -6.88 9.28
C ALA A 254 24.80 -8.18 8.76
N ARG A 255 24.45 -9.31 9.36
CA ARG A 255 24.81 -10.62 8.80
C ARG A 255 24.03 -10.88 7.51
N ASN A 256 24.58 -11.69 6.63
CA ASN A 256 24.00 -12.03 5.33
C ASN A 256 22.65 -12.78 5.42
N ASP A 257 22.38 -13.43 6.55
CA ASP A 257 21.14 -14.17 6.78
C ASP A 257 20.01 -13.31 7.36
N GLN A 258 20.29 -12.04 7.72
CA GLN A 258 19.33 -11.09 8.26
C GLN A 258 18.70 -10.27 7.13
N PHE A 259 17.37 -10.25 7.07
CA PHE A 259 16.64 -9.48 6.05
C PHE A 259 16.45 -8.02 6.45
N ILE A 260 16.20 -7.18 5.45
CA ILE A 260 15.80 -5.78 5.63
C ILE A 260 14.39 -5.60 5.10
N THR A 261 13.54 -4.97 5.89
CA THR A 261 12.16 -4.61 5.56
C THR A 261 11.85 -3.19 5.99
N GLN A 262 10.67 -2.71 5.63
CA GLN A 262 10.08 -1.46 6.10
C GLN A 262 8.56 -1.65 6.23
N ASN A 263 7.95 -1.04 7.23
CA ASN A 263 6.51 -1.08 7.43
C ASN A 263 5.85 0.09 6.67
N PHE A 264 5.54 -0.13 5.40
CA PHE A 264 4.78 0.83 4.61
C PHE A 264 3.36 1.01 5.18
N ASP A 265 2.78 2.18 4.98
CA ASP A 265 1.38 2.42 5.26
C ASP A 265 0.58 2.72 3.98
N LEU A 266 -0.72 2.72 4.07
CA LEU A 266 -1.64 3.01 2.98
C LEU A 266 -2.25 4.41 3.13
N GLY A 267 -2.86 4.92 2.07
CA GLY A 267 -3.67 6.12 2.14
C GLY A 267 -4.77 5.95 3.20
N TRP A 268 -4.90 6.92 4.11
CA TRP A 268 -5.71 6.81 5.33
C TRP A 268 -7.10 7.43 5.17
N LYS A 269 -8.11 6.74 5.69
CA LYS A 269 -9.50 7.21 5.79
C LYS A 269 -10.16 6.57 7.02
N ASP A 270 -9.75 6.96 8.21
CA ASP A 270 -10.04 6.30 9.49
C ASP A 270 -9.52 4.85 9.59
N HIS A 271 -9.00 4.30 8.52
CA HIS A 271 -8.36 3.00 8.36
C HIS A 271 -7.51 2.99 7.07
N SER A 272 -6.76 1.94 6.85
CA SER A 272 -6.01 1.73 5.60
C SER A 272 -6.97 1.60 4.42
N TYR A 273 -6.94 2.54 3.47
CA TYR A 273 -7.99 2.63 2.46
C TYR A 273 -7.50 2.56 1.01
N GLY A 274 -6.46 3.31 0.67
CA GLY A 274 -6.06 3.45 -0.72
C GLY A 274 -4.56 3.60 -0.92
N VAL A 275 -4.15 4.06 -2.09
CA VAL A 275 -2.75 4.31 -2.42
C VAL A 275 -2.22 5.47 -1.58
N GLN A 276 -1.02 5.31 -1.01
CA GLN A 276 -0.35 6.36 -0.25
C GLN A 276 0.16 7.45 -1.20
N PRO A 277 -0.22 8.73 -1.00
CA PRO A 277 0.18 9.81 -1.91
C PRO A 277 1.65 10.25 -1.76
N GLU A 278 2.26 10.04 -0.59
CA GLU A 278 3.58 10.55 -0.23
C GLU A 278 4.72 9.55 -0.47
N VAL A 279 4.40 8.33 -0.90
CA VAL A 279 5.39 7.26 -1.15
C VAL A 279 5.11 6.56 -2.48
N ASP A 280 6.12 6.40 -3.31
CA ASP A 280 6.09 5.40 -4.39
C ASP A 280 6.56 4.06 -3.80
N HIS A 281 5.63 3.24 -3.38
CA HIS A 281 5.93 1.96 -2.74
C HIS A 281 6.72 1.01 -3.63
N TRP A 282 6.50 1.02 -4.97
CA TRP A 282 7.24 0.16 -5.91
C TRP A 282 8.71 0.55 -5.98
N GLU A 283 9.01 1.86 -6.04
CA GLU A 283 10.39 2.34 -6.05
C GLU A 283 11.07 2.11 -4.69
N ALA A 284 10.38 2.45 -3.60
CA ALA A 284 10.94 2.30 -2.25
C ALA A 284 11.22 0.83 -1.87
N ALA A 285 10.36 -0.10 -2.29
CA ALA A 285 10.53 -1.53 -2.00
C ALA A 285 11.74 -2.17 -2.70
N LYS A 286 12.33 -1.53 -3.71
CA LYS A 286 13.53 -2.07 -4.41
C LYS A 286 14.74 -2.20 -3.49
N ALA A 287 14.85 -1.35 -2.47
CA ALA A 287 15.95 -1.37 -1.51
C ALA A 287 15.83 -2.46 -0.44
N LEU A 288 14.68 -3.10 -0.33
CA LEU A 288 14.34 -4.07 0.70
C LEU A 288 14.53 -5.52 0.21
N ASP A 289 14.71 -6.47 1.13
CA ASP A 289 14.72 -7.90 0.81
C ASP A 289 13.28 -8.46 0.74
N VAL A 290 12.42 -7.95 1.59
CA VAL A 290 11.00 -8.29 1.67
C VAL A 290 10.20 -7.04 1.99
N ALA A 291 9.06 -6.87 1.30
CA ALA A 291 8.15 -5.76 1.61
C ALA A 291 7.43 -6.03 2.93
N GLY A 292 7.30 -5.00 3.75
CA GLY A 292 6.45 -4.99 4.94
C GLY A 292 5.35 -3.95 4.78
N ILE A 293 4.26 -4.12 5.51
CA ILE A 293 3.08 -3.25 5.42
C ILE A 293 2.36 -3.19 6.75
N ASP A 294 1.73 -2.06 7.03
CA ASP A 294 0.77 -1.86 8.11
C ASP A 294 -0.63 -1.75 7.52
N ILE A 295 -1.52 -2.65 7.95
CA ILE A 295 -2.89 -2.69 7.47
C ILE A 295 -3.83 -2.62 8.66
N TYR A 296 -4.45 -1.45 8.83
CA TYR A 296 -5.51 -1.21 9.79
C TYR A 296 -6.86 -1.22 9.09
N HIS A 297 -7.85 -1.85 9.70
CA HIS A 297 -9.17 -2.08 9.09
C HIS A 297 -10.30 -1.92 10.11
N PRO A 298 -11.53 -1.65 9.69
CA PRO A 298 -12.67 -1.68 10.59
C PRO A 298 -12.86 -3.05 11.25
N SER A 299 -13.50 -3.06 12.41
CA SER A 299 -13.91 -4.28 13.13
C SER A 299 -15.43 -4.33 13.31
N GLN A 300 -15.92 -5.34 13.99
CA GLN A 300 -17.35 -5.54 14.27
C GLN A 300 -18.15 -5.64 12.97
N ASP A 301 -19.32 -5.03 12.90
CA ASP A 301 -20.19 -5.09 11.71
C ASP A 301 -19.61 -4.42 10.46
N LYS A 302 -18.53 -3.63 10.61
CA LYS A 302 -17.86 -2.96 9.51
C LYS A 302 -16.67 -3.74 8.94
N LEU A 303 -16.33 -4.90 9.52
CA LEU A 303 -15.27 -5.76 9.01
C LEU A 303 -15.73 -6.46 7.73
N THR A 304 -15.19 -6.06 6.59
CA THR A 304 -15.51 -6.63 5.27
C THR A 304 -14.40 -7.50 4.71
N GLY A 305 -13.16 -7.32 5.18
CA GLY A 305 -11.95 -7.95 4.66
C GLY A 305 -11.39 -7.31 3.39
N ALA A 306 -12.07 -6.32 2.83
CA ALA A 306 -11.62 -5.66 1.61
C ALA A 306 -10.34 -4.86 1.81
N GLU A 307 -10.16 -4.24 2.98
CA GLU A 307 -8.94 -3.51 3.38
C GLU A 307 -7.74 -4.45 3.48
N ILE A 308 -7.93 -5.59 4.14
CA ILE A 308 -6.92 -6.65 4.27
C ILE A 308 -6.50 -7.15 2.89
N ALA A 309 -7.48 -7.42 2.04
CA ALA A 309 -7.24 -7.92 0.69
C ALA A 309 -6.52 -6.88 -0.18
N PHE A 310 -6.95 -5.62 -0.16
CA PHE A 310 -6.33 -4.53 -0.93
C PHE A 310 -4.88 -4.29 -0.50
N GLY A 311 -4.64 -4.13 0.80
CA GLY A 311 -3.29 -3.93 1.32
C GLY A 311 -2.37 -5.10 1.01
N GLY A 312 -2.85 -6.33 1.17
CA GLY A 312 -2.09 -7.54 0.86
C GLY A 312 -1.79 -7.70 -0.63
N ASP A 313 -2.78 -7.48 -1.51
CA ASP A 313 -2.60 -7.58 -2.94
C ASP A 313 -1.66 -6.47 -3.47
N LEU A 314 -1.73 -5.24 -2.90
CA LEU A 314 -0.80 -4.16 -3.20
C LEU A 314 0.62 -4.55 -2.80
N THR A 315 0.82 -4.96 -1.55
CA THR A 315 2.16 -5.23 -1.01
C THR A 315 2.84 -6.38 -1.74
N ARG A 316 2.11 -7.45 -2.03
CA ARG A 316 2.62 -8.56 -2.83
C ARG A 316 3.02 -8.10 -4.24
N SER A 317 2.30 -7.16 -4.82
CA SER A 317 2.58 -6.64 -6.17
C SER A 317 3.82 -5.74 -6.24
N LEU A 318 4.29 -5.16 -5.12
CA LEU A 318 5.50 -4.33 -5.08
C LEU A 318 6.75 -5.08 -5.58
N ARG A 319 6.81 -6.38 -5.35
CA ARG A 319 7.92 -7.24 -5.71
C ARG A 319 7.48 -8.44 -6.56
N ASN A 320 6.65 -8.19 -7.57
CA ASN A 320 6.22 -9.17 -8.59
C ASN A 320 5.65 -10.47 -7.98
N GLY A 321 4.78 -10.36 -7.01
CA GLY A 321 4.10 -11.49 -6.39
C GLY A 321 4.86 -12.14 -5.23
N GLN A 322 6.00 -11.58 -4.78
CA GLN A 322 6.69 -12.05 -3.58
C GLN A 322 5.81 -11.89 -2.34
N ASN A 323 5.81 -12.90 -1.48
CA ASN A 323 5.16 -12.82 -0.18
C ASN A 323 5.75 -11.69 0.68
N TYR A 324 4.95 -11.17 1.61
CA TYR A 324 5.26 -9.98 2.38
C TYR A 324 5.15 -10.23 3.89
N LEU A 325 5.58 -9.26 4.69
CA LEU A 325 5.41 -9.25 6.13
C LEU A 325 4.32 -8.25 6.50
N LEU A 326 3.28 -8.70 7.22
CA LEU A 326 2.37 -7.79 7.90
C LEU A 326 3.05 -7.35 9.20
N MET A 327 3.57 -6.11 9.20
CA MET A 327 4.34 -5.56 10.30
C MET A 327 3.44 -5.06 11.43
N GLU A 328 2.27 -4.51 11.05
CA GLU A 328 1.26 -4.04 11.98
C GLU A 328 -0.15 -4.31 11.49
N THR A 329 -1.01 -4.73 12.41
CA THR A 329 -2.46 -4.68 12.33
C THR A 329 -3.04 -4.59 13.73
N GLN A 330 -4.26 -4.06 13.89
CA GLN A 330 -4.84 -3.97 15.21
C GLN A 330 -5.16 -5.33 15.83
N ALA A 331 -4.84 -5.51 17.12
CA ALA A 331 -5.44 -6.56 17.94
C ALA A 331 -6.85 -6.13 18.39
N GLN A 332 -6.98 -4.92 18.92
CA GLN A 332 -8.24 -4.34 19.36
C GLN A 332 -8.56 -2.99 18.69
N GLY A 333 -7.59 -2.22 18.25
CA GLY A 333 -7.77 -0.93 17.61
C GLY A 333 -8.03 0.24 18.57
N PHE A 334 -7.97 1.46 18.04
CA PHE A 334 -8.04 2.72 18.80
C PHE A 334 -9.16 3.63 18.27
N PRO A 335 -9.93 4.21 19.16
CA PRO A 335 -10.26 3.77 20.54
C PRO A 335 -11.46 2.81 20.57
N HIS A 336 -12.12 2.54 19.43
CA HIS A 336 -13.49 2.04 19.38
C HIS A 336 -13.61 0.58 18.89
N TRP A 337 -12.54 -0.07 18.48
CA TRP A 337 -12.62 -1.33 17.74
C TRP A 337 -12.16 -2.53 18.57
N THR A 338 -12.99 -2.98 19.51
CA THR A 338 -12.86 -4.32 20.03
C THR A 338 -13.48 -5.31 19.04
N PRO A 339 -12.74 -6.29 18.54
CA PRO A 339 -13.30 -7.27 17.61
C PRO A 339 -14.37 -8.13 18.26
N TYR A 340 -15.36 -8.60 17.47
CA TYR A 340 -16.25 -9.65 17.90
C TYR A 340 -15.50 -11.00 17.98
N PRO A 341 -15.97 -11.94 18.82
CA PRO A 341 -15.39 -13.29 18.87
C PRO A 341 -15.29 -13.93 17.47
N GLY A 342 -14.11 -14.45 17.14
CA GLY A 342 -13.79 -15.02 15.84
C GLY A 342 -13.13 -14.04 14.85
N GLN A 343 -13.28 -12.73 15.03
CA GLN A 343 -12.75 -11.75 14.08
C GLN A 343 -11.23 -11.64 14.10
N LEU A 344 -10.58 -11.81 15.25
CA LEU A 344 -9.12 -11.76 15.33
C LEU A 344 -8.48 -12.93 14.56
N ARG A 345 -9.06 -14.11 14.67
CA ARG A 345 -8.63 -15.30 13.92
C ARG A 345 -8.93 -15.14 12.43
N LEU A 346 -10.13 -14.67 12.08
CA LEU A 346 -10.53 -14.40 10.70
C LEU A 346 -9.57 -13.44 10.00
N GLN A 347 -9.22 -12.30 10.64
CA GLN A 347 -8.28 -11.34 10.07
C GLN A 347 -6.88 -11.94 9.88
N ALA A 348 -6.36 -12.73 10.85
CA ALA A 348 -5.05 -13.34 10.72
C ALA A 348 -5.00 -14.29 9.49
N PHE A 349 -5.98 -15.16 9.33
CA PHE A 349 -6.05 -16.04 8.15
C PHE A 349 -6.36 -15.32 6.85
N SER A 350 -7.01 -14.15 6.90
CA SER A 350 -7.22 -13.29 5.72
C SER A 350 -5.93 -12.68 5.21
N HIS A 351 -5.03 -12.27 6.10
CA HIS A 351 -3.69 -11.83 5.74
C HIS A 351 -2.87 -12.96 5.10
N LEU A 352 -2.92 -14.17 5.66
CA LEU A 352 -2.26 -15.34 5.06
C LEU A 352 -2.83 -15.67 3.68
N ALA A 353 -4.16 -15.61 3.52
CA ALA A 353 -4.84 -15.82 2.25
C ALA A 353 -4.45 -14.77 1.18
N SER A 354 -3.99 -13.60 1.61
CA SER A 354 -3.45 -12.54 0.77
C SER A 354 -1.96 -12.70 0.47
N GLY A 355 -1.26 -13.63 1.15
CA GLY A 355 0.15 -13.97 0.91
C GLY A 355 1.11 -13.43 1.98
N ALA A 356 0.63 -13.04 3.16
CA ALA A 356 1.51 -12.67 4.27
C ALA A 356 2.28 -13.88 4.80
N ASN A 357 3.57 -13.72 5.03
CA ASN A 357 4.44 -14.69 5.72
C ASN A 357 4.60 -14.37 7.22
N MET A 358 4.05 -13.25 7.66
CA MET A 358 4.00 -12.83 9.04
C MET A 358 2.67 -12.14 9.32
N VAL A 359 2.13 -12.34 10.52
CA VAL A 359 1.03 -11.54 11.08
C VAL A 359 1.52 -10.98 12.40
N SER A 360 1.63 -9.65 12.51
CA SER A 360 2.11 -8.97 13.70
C SER A 360 1.11 -7.92 14.16
N TYR A 361 0.79 -7.91 15.45
CA TYR A 361 -0.14 -6.96 16.01
C TYR A 361 0.56 -5.70 16.52
N TRP A 362 -0.01 -4.56 16.28
CA TRP A 362 0.16 -3.35 17.05
C TRP A 362 -0.87 -3.35 18.18
N HIS A 363 -0.51 -3.63 19.41
CA HIS A 363 0.78 -4.12 19.90
C HIS A 363 0.54 -5.11 21.07
N TRP A 364 1.57 -5.42 21.85
CA TRP A 364 1.42 -6.42 22.91
C TRP A 364 0.42 -6.00 24.00
N ALA A 365 0.59 -4.80 24.53
CA ALA A 365 -0.24 -4.33 25.65
C ALA A 365 -0.76 -2.91 25.37
N THR A 366 -1.89 -2.56 25.96
CA THR A 366 -2.54 -1.26 25.79
C THR A 366 -1.64 -0.11 26.21
N THR A 367 -1.51 0.91 25.37
CA THR A 367 -0.73 2.12 25.65
C THR A 367 -1.29 2.86 26.88
N ALA A 368 -0.45 3.07 27.89
CA ALA A 368 -0.86 3.66 29.16
C ALA A 368 -0.94 5.19 29.13
N ASN A 369 -0.19 5.84 28.23
CA ASN A 369 -0.08 7.31 28.16
C ASN A 369 0.33 7.76 26.74
N ALA A 370 0.58 9.06 26.58
CA ALA A 370 0.92 9.73 25.33
C ALA A 370 -0.27 9.89 24.36
N VAL A 371 0.01 10.26 23.09
CA VAL A 371 -1.02 10.55 22.09
C VAL A 371 -1.84 9.31 21.72
N GLU A 372 -1.27 8.13 21.85
CA GLU A 372 -1.93 6.84 21.59
C GLU A 372 -2.48 6.17 22.86
N THR A 373 -2.74 6.94 23.93
CA THR A 373 -3.36 6.43 25.16
C THR A 373 -4.64 5.65 24.82
N TYR A 374 -4.75 4.43 25.36
CA TYR A 374 -5.80 3.46 25.03
C TYR A 374 -5.78 2.92 23.59
N TRP A 375 -4.69 3.04 22.85
CA TRP A 375 -4.52 2.12 21.74
C TRP A 375 -4.35 0.71 22.32
N ARG A 376 -5.36 -0.15 22.08
CA ARG A 376 -5.47 -1.41 22.80
C ARG A 376 -4.71 -2.52 22.10
N GLY A 377 -3.81 -3.14 22.86
CA GLY A 377 -3.02 -4.29 22.39
C GLY A 377 -3.72 -5.64 22.55
N VAL A 378 -2.92 -6.69 22.52
CA VAL A 378 -3.37 -8.06 22.81
C VAL A 378 -3.79 -8.18 24.27
N LEU A 379 -3.05 -7.51 25.20
CA LEU A 379 -3.44 -7.36 26.59
C LEU A 379 -4.15 -6.04 26.84
N SER A 380 -5.02 -6.01 27.84
CA SER A 380 -5.70 -4.80 28.29
C SER A 380 -4.75 -3.86 29.07
N GLN A 381 -5.27 -2.72 29.55
CA GLN A 381 -4.50 -1.71 30.32
C GLN A 381 -3.99 -2.19 31.68
N ASP A 382 -4.53 -3.26 32.21
CA ASP A 382 -4.08 -3.92 33.43
C ASP A 382 -3.05 -5.04 33.17
N TYR A 383 -2.64 -5.17 31.89
CA TYR A 383 -1.69 -6.17 31.40
C TYR A 383 -2.09 -7.64 31.69
N GLN A 384 -3.39 -7.88 31.86
CA GLN A 384 -3.91 -9.24 32.08
C GLN A 384 -4.47 -9.86 30.80
N PRO A 385 -4.43 -11.21 30.67
CA PRO A 385 -5.14 -11.92 29.64
C PRO A 385 -6.64 -11.59 29.61
N ASN A 386 -7.17 -11.42 28.40
CA ASN A 386 -8.56 -11.13 28.12
C ASN A 386 -9.05 -12.03 26.96
N GLU A 387 -10.25 -11.81 26.44
CA GLU A 387 -10.83 -12.58 25.35
C GLU A 387 -9.99 -12.48 24.06
N VAL A 388 -9.41 -11.28 23.79
CA VAL A 388 -8.53 -11.07 22.61
C VAL A 388 -7.23 -11.88 22.77
N TYR A 389 -6.64 -11.92 23.96
CA TYR A 389 -5.50 -12.77 24.24
C TYR A 389 -5.84 -14.25 24.06
N ALA A 390 -7.01 -14.70 24.53
CA ALA A 390 -7.44 -16.10 24.35
C ALA A 390 -7.58 -16.48 22.88
N GLU A 391 -8.14 -15.58 22.06
CA GLU A 391 -8.26 -15.79 20.62
C GLU A 391 -6.89 -15.72 19.90
N ALA A 392 -6.01 -14.79 20.28
CA ALA A 392 -4.63 -14.74 19.81
C ALA A 392 -3.87 -16.04 20.12
N LYS A 393 -4.03 -16.58 21.35
CA LYS A 393 -3.43 -17.85 21.76
C LYS A 393 -3.94 -19.03 20.90
N SER A 394 -5.24 -19.07 20.59
CA SER A 394 -5.83 -20.07 19.68
C SER A 394 -5.24 -19.94 18.26
N THR A 395 -5.16 -18.71 17.75
CA THR A 395 -4.56 -18.42 16.44
C THR A 395 -3.08 -18.81 16.40
N GLY A 396 -2.31 -18.47 17.43
CA GLY A 396 -0.90 -18.83 17.54
C GLY A 396 -0.66 -20.34 17.59
N ALA A 397 -1.55 -21.10 18.24
CA ALA A 397 -1.49 -22.56 18.22
C ALA A 397 -1.70 -23.14 16.81
N ASP A 398 -2.67 -22.59 16.05
CA ASP A 398 -2.86 -22.97 14.65
C ASP A 398 -1.65 -22.61 13.79
N LEU A 399 -1.10 -21.41 13.93
CA LEU A 399 0.06 -20.96 13.13
C LEU A 399 1.34 -21.73 13.48
N LYS A 400 1.54 -22.10 14.73
CA LYS A 400 2.64 -22.99 15.13
C LYS A 400 2.56 -24.34 14.43
N ARG A 401 1.36 -24.90 14.27
CA ARG A 401 1.11 -26.20 13.62
C ARG A 401 1.13 -26.10 12.10
N LEU A 402 0.58 -25.04 11.53
CA LEU A 402 0.33 -24.92 10.09
C LEU A 402 1.32 -23.98 9.38
N GLY A 403 2.07 -23.15 10.11
CA GLY A 403 2.96 -22.16 9.56
C GLY A 403 3.95 -22.68 8.52
N PRO A 404 4.62 -23.83 8.75
CA PRO A 404 5.51 -24.42 7.75
C PRO A 404 4.82 -24.81 6.43
N LYS A 405 3.52 -25.09 6.49
CA LYS A 405 2.71 -25.46 5.33
C LYS A 405 2.17 -24.22 4.60
N LEU A 406 1.75 -23.19 5.32
CA LEU A 406 1.03 -22.05 4.78
C LEU A 406 1.95 -20.90 4.30
N VAL A 407 3.22 -20.91 4.70
CA VAL A 407 4.23 -19.92 4.28
C VAL A 407 4.47 -19.98 2.77
N ASN A 408 4.83 -18.84 2.18
CA ASN A 408 5.18 -18.72 0.76
C ASN A 408 4.05 -19.14 -0.20
N LEU A 409 2.83 -18.74 0.12
CA LEU A 409 1.66 -18.96 -0.74
C LEU A 409 1.88 -18.32 -2.11
N ARG A 410 1.88 -19.12 -3.18
CA ARG A 410 1.99 -18.63 -4.55
C ARG A 410 0.61 -18.34 -5.11
N LYS A 411 0.43 -17.12 -5.61
CA LYS A 411 -0.82 -16.66 -6.22
C LYS A 411 -0.57 -16.35 -7.70
N LYS A 412 -1.55 -16.64 -8.53
CA LYS A 412 -1.57 -16.27 -9.94
C LYS A 412 -2.93 -15.62 -10.22
N ASN A 413 -2.91 -14.34 -10.51
CA ASN A 413 -4.11 -13.57 -10.82
C ASN A 413 -4.16 -13.26 -12.32
N GLU A 414 -5.36 -13.24 -12.88
CA GLU A 414 -5.62 -12.94 -14.29
C GLU A 414 -6.18 -11.52 -14.48
N VAL A 415 -6.42 -10.80 -13.39
CA VAL A 415 -6.94 -9.43 -13.36
C VAL A 415 -5.97 -8.54 -12.62
N ALA A 416 -5.73 -7.35 -13.17
CA ALA A 416 -4.96 -6.33 -12.50
C ALA A 416 -5.77 -5.03 -12.35
N LEU A 417 -5.50 -4.31 -11.25
CA LEU A 417 -5.90 -2.93 -11.04
C LEU A 417 -4.68 -2.04 -11.24
N TYR A 418 -4.79 -1.03 -12.08
CA TYR A 418 -3.69 -0.11 -12.36
C TYR A 418 -3.86 1.19 -11.57
N VAL A 419 -2.85 1.57 -10.80
CA VAL A 419 -2.83 2.78 -9.99
C VAL A 419 -1.58 3.62 -10.29
N SER A 420 -1.64 4.92 -10.05
CA SER A 420 -0.52 5.82 -10.31
C SER A 420 -0.52 6.99 -9.33
N ASN A 421 0.60 7.24 -8.65
CA ASN A 421 0.77 8.42 -7.79
C ASN A 421 0.70 9.73 -8.62
N THR A 422 1.14 9.71 -9.89
CA THR A 422 1.02 10.86 -10.78
C THR A 422 -0.44 11.14 -11.11
N ALA A 423 -1.22 10.10 -11.43
CA ALA A 423 -2.66 10.23 -11.64
C ALA A 423 -3.38 10.71 -10.38
N GLN A 424 -3.01 10.18 -9.22
CA GLN A 424 -3.54 10.61 -7.92
C GLN A 424 -3.28 12.10 -7.68
N ALA A 425 -2.04 12.55 -7.80
CA ALA A 425 -1.67 13.94 -7.59
C ALA A 425 -2.40 14.88 -8.58
N GLY A 426 -2.49 14.49 -9.86
CA GLY A 426 -3.23 15.25 -10.87
C GLY A 426 -4.74 15.31 -10.61
N PHE A 427 -5.34 14.18 -10.23
CA PHE A 427 -6.76 14.10 -9.87
C PHE A 427 -7.07 14.98 -8.66
N ASP A 428 -6.22 14.93 -7.63
CA ASP A 428 -6.41 15.67 -6.38
C ASP A 428 -6.08 17.17 -6.54
N ALA A 429 -5.29 17.57 -7.53
CA ALA A 429 -5.07 18.97 -7.90
C ALA A 429 -6.31 19.59 -8.58
N PHE A 430 -7.06 18.80 -9.35
CA PHE A 430 -8.32 19.20 -9.96
C PHE A 430 -9.47 18.40 -9.33
N LYS A 431 -9.77 18.69 -8.09
CA LYS A 431 -10.74 17.95 -7.26
C LYS A 431 -12.14 17.95 -7.84
N VAL A 432 -12.85 16.85 -7.61
CA VAL A 432 -14.30 16.78 -7.85
C VAL A 432 -15.02 17.19 -6.56
N HIS A 433 -15.82 18.23 -6.64
CA HIS A 433 -16.68 18.69 -5.54
C HIS A 433 -18.11 18.37 -5.86
N ALA A 434 -18.78 17.60 -5.03
CA ALA A 434 -20.18 17.25 -5.21
C ALA A 434 -20.83 16.92 -3.86
N GLU A 435 -22.08 17.31 -3.69
CA GLU A 435 -22.89 17.00 -2.48
C GLU A 435 -22.19 17.41 -1.17
N GLY A 436 -21.46 18.53 -1.17
CA GLY A 436 -20.71 19.02 -0.01
C GLY A 436 -19.46 18.21 0.36
N LYS A 437 -19.06 17.28 -0.50
CA LYS A 437 -17.86 16.44 -0.32
C LYS A 437 -16.82 16.73 -1.39
N THR A 438 -15.58 16.48 -1.06
CA THR A 438 -14.47 16.44 -2.01
C THR A 438 -14.14 14.98 -2.28
N ILE A 439 -14.10 14.60 -3.55
CA ILE A 439 -13.81 13.26 -4.00
C ILE A 439 -12.39 13.24 -4.51
N GLY A 440 -11.55 12.41 -3.89
CA GLY A 440 -10.16 12.18 -4.28
C GLY A 440 -10.01 10.95 -5.18
N TYR A 441 -8.77 10.74 -5.60
CA TYR A 441 -8.42 9.61 -6.46
C TYR A 441 -8.78 8.25 -5.82
N ASN A 442 -8.49 8.07 -4.54
CA ASN A 442 -8.77 6.80 -3.85
C ASN A 442 -10.28 6.49 -3.79
N GLU A 443 -11.14 7.50 -3.65
CA GLU A 443 -12.61 7.32 -3.70
C GLU A 443 -13.10 6.96 -5.11
N ALA A 444 -12.41 7.39 -6.16
CA ALA A 444 -12.73 7.03 -7.53
C ALA A 444 -12.23 5.62 -7.90
N MET A 445 -11.10 5.19 -7.34
CA MET A 445 -10.44 3.94 -7.65
C MET A 445 -10.96 2.75 -6.83
N ARG A 446 -11.06 2.91 -5.52
CA ARG A 446 -11.29 1.81 -4.59
C ARG A 446 -12.57 1.01 -4.85
N PRO A 447 -13.72 1.60 -5.26
CA PRO A 447 -14.93 0.83 -5.56
C PRO A 447 -14.76 -0.24 -6.63
N TYR A 448 -13.86 -0.06 -7.59
CA TYR A 448 -13.55 -1.08 -8.61
C TYR A 448 -12.81 -2.27 -8.03
N TYR A 449 -11.88 -2.05 -7.11
CA TYR A 449 -11.23 -3.12 -6.36
C TYR A 449 -12.25 -3.88 -5.50
N ASP A 450 -13.10 -3.15 -4.77
CA ASP A 450 -14.10 -3.73 -3.88
C ASP A 450 -15.13 -4.58 -4.62
N ALA A 451 -15.49 -4.19 -5.85
CA ALA A 451 -16.33 -4.98 -6.73
C ALA A 451 -15.68 -6.32 -7.10
N LEU A 452 -14.39 -6.30 -7.49
CA LEU A 452 -13.63 -7.53 -7.78
C LEU A 452 -13.50 -8.42 -6.53
N TYR A 453 -13.25 -7.80 -5.38
CA TYR A 453 -13.18 -8.51 -4.09
C TYR A 453 -14.50 -9.22 -3.75
N ARG A 454 -15.66 -8.54 -3.88
CA ARG A 454 -16.99 -9.15 -3.64
C ARG A 454 -17.30 -10.30 -4.58
N MET A 455 -16.72 -10.30 -5.78
CA MET A 455 -16.82 -11.39 -6.75
C MET A 455 -15.81 -12.53 -6.49
N ASN A 456 -14.97 -12.42 -5.46
CA ASN A 456 -13.88 -13.37 -5.19
C ASN A 456 -12.85 -13.47 -6.32
N VAL A 457 -12.62 -12.40 -7.06
CA VAL A 457 -11.60 -12.31 -8.10
C VAL A 457 -10.26 -11.91 -7.45
N GLY A 458 -9.22 -12.71 -7.71
CA GLY A 458 -7.85 -12.35 -7.33
C GLY A 458 -7.33 -11.21 -8.19
N VAL A 459 -6.69 -10.22 -7.56
CA VAL A 459 -6.21 -9.00 -8.22
C VAL A 459 -4.73 -8.79 -7.91
N ASP A 460 -3.94 -8.39 -8.90
CA ASP A 460 -2.64 -7.77 -8.69
C ASP A 460 -2.78 -6.24 -8.88
N ILE A 461 -2.00 -5.47 -8.14
CA ILE A 461 -2.05 -4.00 -8.25
C ILE A 461 -0.78 -3.53 -8.95
N LEU A 462 -0.95 -2.91 -10.10
CA LEU A 462 0.15 -2.44 -10.96
C LEU A 462 0.29 -0.92 -10.87
N SER A 463 1.50 -0.44 -11.13
CA SER A 463 1.80 0.98 -11.27
C SER A 463 2.72 1.23 -12.47
N PRO A 464 3.00 2.49 -12.84
CA PRO A 464 4.02 2.82 -13.82
C PRO A 464 5.38 2.18 -13.54
N SER A 465 5.75 2.06 -12.24
CA SER A 465 7.00 1.46 -11.78
C SER A 465 6.99 -0.07 -11.71
N SER A 466 5.84 -0.73 -11.97
CA SER A 466 5.74 -2.19 -11.97
C SER A 466 6.51 -2.82 -13.11
N THR A 467 7.27 -3.87 -12.81
CA THR A 467 8.02 -4.68 -13.79
C THR A 467 7.25 -5.93 -14.24
N ALA A 468 6.00 -6.10 -13.78
CA ALA A 468 5.14 -7.21 -14.17
C ALA A 468 4.88 -7.22 -15.69
N ASN A 469 4.84 -8.42 -16.27
CA ASN A 469 4.48 -8.59 -17.67
C ASN A 469 2.96 -8.46 -17.83
N LEU A 470 2.50 -7.45 -18.58
CA LEU A 470 1.07 -7.21 -18.77
C LEU A 470 0.38 -8.38 -19.48
N SER A 471 1.09 -9.17 -20.31
CA SER A 471 0.51 -10.34 -21.01
C SER A 471 0.08 -11.48 -20.08
N ASP A 472 0.47 -11.45 -18.82
CA ASP A 472 0.03 -12.42 -17.81
C ASP A 472 -1.43 -12.19 -17.37
N TYR A 473 -1.98 -11.02 -17.70
CA TYR A 473 -3.34 -10.62 -17.36
C TYR A 473 -4.30 -10.74 -18.55
N LYS A 474 -5.57 -10.95 -18.25
CA LYS A 474 -6.68 -10.93 -19.21
C LYS A 474 -7.43 -9.61 -19.20
N LEU A 475 -7.46 -8.95 -18.03
CA LEU A 475 -8.14 -7.67 -17.78
C LEU A 475 -7.26 -6.76 -16.93
N ILE A 476 -7.09 -5.52 -17.39
CA ILE A 476 -6.51 -4.43 -16.59
C ILE A 476 -7.56 -3.35 -16.39
N VAL A 477 -7.91 -3.09 -15.14
CA VAL A 477 -8.83 -2.02 -14.72
C VAL A 477 -8.01 -0.78 -14.40
N VAL A 478 -8.30 0.33 -15.06
CA VAL A 478 -7.52 1.59 -15.01
C VAL A 478 -8.43 2.73 -14.56
N PRO A 479 -8.70 2.87 -13.26
CA PRO A 479 -9.58 3.91 -12.75
C PRO A 479 -8.91 5.29 -12.84
N SER A 480 -9.60 6.24 -13.46
CA SER A 480 -9.28 7.68 -13.42
C SER A 480 -7.78 8.00 -13.61
N LEU A 481 -7.18 7.46 -14.66
CA LEU A 481 -5.78 7.72 -15.04
C LEU A 481 -5.64 9.19 -15.52
N TYR A 482 -5.87 10.15 -14.60
CA TYR A 482 -5.98 11.56 -14.89
C TYR A 482 -4.72 12.13 -15.55
N ALA A 483 -3.57 11.88 -14.94
CA ALA A 483 -2.27 12.31 -15.43
C ALA A 483 -1.39 11.10 -15.73
N ALA A 484 -0.87 11.03 -16.95
CA ALA A 484 -0.02 9.94 -17.40
C ALA A 484 0.85 10.38 -18.58
N SER A 485 2.02 9.79 -18.74
CA SER A 485 2.84 9.98 -19.94
C SER A 485 2.21 9.29 -21.15
N ASP A 486 2.55 9.73 -22.35
CA ASP A 486 2.13 9.09 -23.59
C ASP A 486 2.66 7.65 -23.67
N ALA A 487 3.87 7.40 -23.18
CA ALA A 487 4.46 6.07 -23.11
C ALA A 487 3.69 5.11 -22.20
N GLU A 488 3.22 5.60 -21.05
CA GLU A 488 2.38 4.84 -20.13
C GLU A 488 1.05 4.43 -20.78
N ILE A 489 0.35 5.39 -21.39
CA ILE A 489 -0.91 5.12 -22.10
C ILE A 489 -0.67 4.17 -23.29
N ALA A 490 0.40 4.37 -24.06
CA ALA A 490 0.75 3.50 -25.18
C ALA A 490 1.02 2.06 -24.74
N ARG A 491 1.65 1.85 -23.59
CA ARG A 491 1.86 0.51 -23.01
C ARG A 491 0.55 -0.20 -22.70
N LEU A 492 -0.41 0.50 -22.08
CA LEU A 492 -1.75 -0.04 -21.77
C LEU A 492 -2.56 -0.30 -23.05
N ASN A 493 -2.53 0.62 -24.01
CA ASN A 493 -3.20 0.45 -25.31
C ASN A 493 -2.58 -0.70 -26.12
N ALA A 494 -1.25 -0.88 -26.07
CA ALA A 494 -0.57 -2.00 -26.72
C ALA A 494 -1.00 -3.36 -26.13
N PHE A 495 -1.20 -3.44 -24.82
CA PHE A 495 -1.76 -4.62 -24.17
C PHE A 495 -3.16 -4.94 -24.71
N ALA A 496 -4.05 -3.94 -24.83
CA ALA A 496 -5.36 -4.14 -25.44
C ALA A 496 -5.24 -4.59 -26.90
N LYS A 497 -4.39 -3.92 -27.70
CA LYS A 497 -4.17 -4.27 -29.11
C LYS A 497 -3.69 -5.71 -29.31
N GLY A 498 -2.91 -6.21 -28.34
CA GLY A 498 -2.36 -7.58 -28.35
C GLY A 498 -3.33 -8.67 -27.87
N GLY A 499 -4.59 -8.36 -27.54
CA GLY A 499 -5.61 -9.34 -27.14
C GLY A 499 -6.10 -9.20 -25.70
N GLY A 500 -5.51 -8.30 -24.90
CA GLY A 500 -5.96 -7.99 -23.56
C GLY A 500 -7.23 -7.15 -23.53
N ARG A 501 -7.79 -6.95 -22.35
CA ARG A 501 -8.92 -6.06 -22.12
C ARG A 501 -8.52 -4.95 -21.16
N VAL A 502 -8.84 -3.70 -21.50
CA VAL A 502 -8.61 -2.53 -20.66
C VAL A 502 -9.94 -1.85 -20.37
N LEU A 503 -10.18 -1.58 -19.09
CA LEU A 503 -11.28 -0.72 -18.65
C LEU A 503 -10.69 0.60 -18.20
N TYR A 504 -10.89 1.67 -18.98
CA TYR A 504 -10.65 3.05 -18.53
C TYR A 504 -11.92 3.66 -17.93
N THR A 505 -11.74 4.52 -16.96
CA THR A 505 -12.87 5.27 -16.41
C THR A 505 -12.71 6.78 -16.61
N PHE A 506 -13.71 7.52 -16.26
CA PHE A 506 -13.78 8.97 -16.40
C PHE A 506 -12.47 9.66 -15.97
N ARG A 507 -12.17 10.79 -16.62
CA ARG A 507 -10.95 11.58 -16.44
C ARG A 507 -9.64 10.86 -16.81
N SER A 508 -9.69 9.68 -17.44
CA SER A 508 -8.47 9.04 -17.95
C SER A 508 -7.93 9.74 -19.19
N GLY A 509 -6.60 9.90 -19.28
CA GLY A 509 -5.90 10.58 -20.38
C GLY A 509 -6.08 12.10 -20.41
N PHE A 510 -6.61 12.71 -19.35
CA PHE A 510 -6.97 14.12 -19.30
C PHE A 510 -5.75 15.05 -19.39
N SER A 511 -4.68 14.71 -18.70
CA SER A 511 -3.43 15.49 -18.71
C SER A 511 -2.18 14.63 -18.99
N ASP A 512 -1.08 15.29 -19.33
CA ASP A 512 0.23 14.68 -19.37
C ASP A 512 0.79 14.40 -17.97
N GLU A 513 1.98 13.82 -17.88
CA GLU A 513 2.67 13.50 -16.62
C GLU A 513 3.02 14.75 -15.78
N ASN A 514 3.01 15.93 -16.39
CA ASN A 514 3.21 17.20 -15.69
C ASN A 514 1.89 17.84 -15.22
N THR A 515 0.79 17.10 -15.28
CA THR A 515 -0.58 17.57 -14.90
C THR A 515 -1.10 18.69 -15.81
N LYS A 516 -0.49 18.89 -16.97
CA LYS A 516 -0.94 19.84 -17.97
C LYS A 516 -1.99 19.20 -18.87
N VAL A 517 -3.16 19.82 -18.97
CA VAL A 517 -4.25 19.32 -19.84
C VAL A 517 -3.74 19.19 -21.28
N ARG A 518 -4.03 18.06 -21.90
CA ARG A 518 -3.60 17.76 -23.28
C ARG A 518 -4.31 18.66 -24.29
N TYR A 519 -3.54 19.19 -25.21
CA TYR A 519 -4.03 19.94 -26.37
C TYR A 519 -4.61 19.02 -27.44
N ALA A 520 -5.44 18.10 -27.03
CA ALA A 520 -6.08 17.14 -27.90
C ALA A 520 -7.55 16.99 -27.51
N THR A 521 -8.37 16.53 -28.44
CA THR A 521 -9.72 16.08 -28.12
C THR A 521 -9.63 14.95 -27.11
N GLN A 522 -10.40 15.04 -26.03
CA GLN A 522 -10.38 14.03 -24.97
C GLN A 522 -11.00 12.70 -25.45
N PRO A 523 -10.56 11.57 -24.91
CA PRO A 523 -9.57 11.37 -23.85
C PRO A 523 -8.10 11.28 -24.32
N GLY A 524 -7.66 12.18 -25.21
CA GLY A 524 -6.27 12.31 -25.61
C GLY A 524 -5.71 11.06 -26.28
N ALA A 525 -4.58 10.55 -25.79
CA ALA A 525 -3.92 9.37 -26.34
C ALA A 525 -4.72 8.04 -26.16
N ILE A 526 -5.82 8.06 -25.41
CA ILE A 526 -6.74 6.92 -25.26
C ILE A 526 -7.81 6.91 -26.36
N ALA A 527 -8.08 8.05 -27.03
CA ALA A 527 -9.22 8.26 -27.92
C ALA A 527 -9.35 7.19 -29.02
N GLU A 528 -8.26 6.86 -29.71
CA GLU A 528 -8.23 5.83 -30.75
C GLU A 528 -8.58 4.45 -30.18
N ALA A 529 -7.88 4.05 -29.13
CA ALA A 529 -8.07 2.72 -28.53
C ALA A 529 -9.49 2.56 -27.94
N ALA A 530 -10.03 3.60 -27.32
CA ALA A 530 -11.38 3.60 -26.76
C ALA A 530 -12.48 3.83 -27.82
N GLY A 531 -12.13 4.29 -29.03
CA GLY A 531 -13.07 4.56 -30.14
C GLY A 531 -14.07 5.67 -29.80
N ILE A 532 -13.64 6.70 -29.10
CA ILE A 532 -14.48 7.79 -28.61
C ILE A 532 -13.79 9.15 -28.69
N GLU A 533 -14.60 10.20 -28.61
CA GLU A 533 -14.14 11.55 -28.37
C GLU A 533 -15.10 12.30 -27.44
N TYR A 534 -14.59 13.31 -26.72
CA TYR A 534 -15.43 14.30 -26.03
C TYR A 534 -14.68 15.63 -25.83
N ARG A 535 -15.42 16.71 -25.61
CA ARG A 535 -14.89 18.07 -25.42
C ARG A 535 -15.41 18.74 -24.16
N GLN A 536 -16.42 18.17 -23.54
CA GLN A 536 -17.12 18.77 -22.41
C GLN A 536 -17.40 17.72 -21.33
N PHE A 537 -17.50 18.21 -20.10
CA PHE A 537 -17.90 17.44 -18.92
C PHE A 537 -18.69 18.34 -17.96
N THR A 538 -19.37 17.75 -17.00
CA THR A 538 -20.12 18.48 -15.98
C THR A 538 -20.24 17.68 -14.68
N ASN A 539 -20.56 18.38 -13.58
CA ASN A 539 -21.12 17.75 -12.39
C ASN A 539 -22.63 17.56 -12.65
N PRO A 540 -23.09 16.31 -12.77
CA PRO A 540 -24.47 16.05 -13.16
C PRO A 540 -25.46 16.24 -12.01
N GLU A 541 -26.65 16.72 -12.35
CA GLU A 541 -27.83 16.69 -11.48
C GLU A 541 -28.92 15.88 -12.14
N ASN A 542 -29.53 14.97 -11.38
CA ASN A 542 -30.70 14.19 -11.84
C ASN A 542 -30.51 13.39 -13.14
N VAL A 543 -29.26 12.98 -13.44
CA VAL A 543 -28.94 12.16 -14.61
C VAL A 543 -29.00 10.68 -14.23
N THR A 544 -29.68 9.88 -15.04
CA THR A 544 -29.73 8.42 -14.93
C THR A 544 -29.22 7.79 -16.22
N LEU A 545 -29.15 6.45 -16.25
CA LEU A 545 -28.85 5.69 -17.46
C LEU A 545 -30.17 5.28 -18.13
N ASP A 546 -30.26 5.42 -19.45
CA ASP A 546 -31.45 5.10 -20.21
C ASP A 546 -31.68 3.58 -20.27
N GLY A 547 -32.93 3.15 -20.04
CA GLY A 547 -33.33 1.75 -20.08
C GLY A 547 -32.72 0.86 -18.98
N ALA A 548 -32.09 1.45 -17.95
CA ALA A 548 -31.41 0.71 -16.86
C ALA A 548 -30.54 -0.46 -17.37
N PRO A 549 -29.52 -0.20 -18.22
CA PRO A 549 -28.79 -1.23 -18.97
C PRO A 549 -28.03 -2.22 -18.09
N PHE A 550 -27.80 -1.88 -16.83
CA PHE A 550 -27.11 -2.72 -15.86
C PHE A 550 -28.05 -3.41 -14.87
N HIS A 551 -29.37 -3.32 -15.07
CA HIS A 551 -30.38 -3.99 -14.25
C HIS A 551 -30.25 -3.73 -12.73
N VAL A 552 -29.89 -2.52 -12.36
CA VAL A 552 -29.81 -2.07 -10.95
C VAL A 552 -31.11 -1.39 -10.52
N GLY A 553 -31.30 -1.26 -9.21
CA GLY A 553 -32.47 -0.56 -8.66
C GLY A 553 -32.55 0.92 -9.11
N LYS A 554 -33.74 1.50 -9.10
CA LYS A 554 -33.98 2.89 -9.56
C LYS A 554 -33.08 3.90 -8.82
N GLN A 555 -32.82 3.69 -7.53
CA GLN A 555 -31.96 4.58 -6.72
C GLN A 555 -30.48 4.47 -7.11
N ASP A 556 -30.07 3.31 -7.63
CA ASP A 556 -28.68 3.04 -8.03
C ASP A 556 -28.42 3.37 -9.50
N ASN A 557 -29.47 3.44 -10.34
CA ASN A 557 -29.36 3.78 -11.75
C ASN A 557 -29.17 5.28 -11.95
N ARG A 558 -28.06 5.83 -11.44
CA ARG A 558 -27.76 7.26 -11.52
C ARG A 558 -26.28 7.53 -11.76
N VAL A 559 -26.02 8.69 -12.34
CA VAL A 559 -24.69 9.27 -12.55
C VAL A 559 -24.36 10.13 -11.34
N ARG A 560 -23.21 9.88 -10.70
CA ARG A 560 -22.73 10.66 -9.54
C ARG A 560 -21.63 11.61 -9.96
N TRP A 561 -21.55 12.75 -9.39
CA TRP A 561 -20.41 13.68 -9.24
C TRP A 561 -19.63 14.08 -10.50
N TRP A 562 -19.61 13.27 -11.58
CA TRP A 562 -18.89 13.55 -12.81
C TRP A 562 -19.53 12.88 -14.01
N MET A 563 -19.63 13.61 -15.12
CA MET A 563 -20.19 13.15 -16.40
C MET A 563 -19.44 13.79 -17.56
N GLU A 564 -19.01 12.97 -18.52
CA GLU A 564 -18.37 13.37 -19.78
C GLU A 564 -19.34 13.21 -20.94
N PHE A 565 -19.34 14.17 -21.87
CA PHE A 565 -20.23 14.15 -23.05
C PHE A 565 -19.61 13.29 -24.17
N VAL A 566 -19.52 11.99 -23.92
CA VAL A 566 -18.85 11.03 -24.79
C VAL A 566 -19.61 10.82 -26.09
N LYS A 567 -18.90 10.94 -27.23
CA LYS A 567 -19.37 10.62 -28.57
C LYS A 567 -18.59 9.42 -29.09
N PRO A 568 -19.24 8.31 -29.49
CA PRO A 568 -18.55 7.20 -30.10
C PRO A 568 -18.06 7.58 -31.51
N THR A 569 -16.85 7.16 -31.87
CA THR A 569 -16.31 7.19 -33.22
C THR A 569 -16.39 5.81 -33.86
N THR A 570 -15.76 4.81 -33.23
CA THR A 570 -15.79 3.39 -33.64
C THR A 570 -16.38 2.49 -32.56
N ALA A 571 -16.54 3.00 -31.34
CA ALA A 571 -17.02 2.21 -30.21
C ALA A 571 -18.51 1.90 -30.27
N GLN A 572 -18.90 0.72 -29.83
CA GLN A 572 -20.26 0.35 -29.51
C GLN A 572 -20.71 1.05 -28.23
N VAL A 573 -21.91 1.61 -28.22
CA VAL A 573 -22.54 2.19 -27.03
C VAL A 573 -23.22 1.08 -26.23
N LEU A 574 -22.84 0.94 -24.95
CA LEU A 574 -23.45 -0.02 -24.02
C LEU A 574 -24.51 0.65 -23.15
N ALA A 575 -24.33 1.92 -22.83
CA ALA A 575 -25.26 2.72 -22.05
C ALA A 575 -25.23 4.18 -22.50
N ARG A 576 -26.40 4.84 -22.44
CA ARG A 576 -26.56 6.27 -22.69
C ARG A 576 -27.05 6.97 -21.43
N TYR A 577 -26.79 8.27 -21.37
CA TYR A 577 -27.41 9.10 -20.34
C TYR A 577 -28.89 9.33 -20.65
N LYS A 578 -29.69 9.40 -19.61
CA LYS A 578 -31.11 9.81 -19.68
C LYS A 578 -31.25 11.15 -18.98
N HIS A 579 -31.38 12.20 -19.77
CA HIS A 579 -31.61 13.55 -19.31
C HIS A 579 -32.24 14.36 -20.46
N PRO A 580 -33.22 15.25 -20.22
CA PRO A 580 -33.89 15.99 -21.29
C PRO A 580 -32.94 16.77 -22.19
N SER A 581 -31.89 17.35 -21.65
CA SER A 581 -30.92 18.16 -22.40
C SER A 581 -29.76 17.36 -23.00
N TRP A 582 -29.52 16.12 -22.56
CA TRP A 582 -28.30 15.37 -22.92
C TRP A 582 -28.56 13.89 -23.31
N PRO A 583 -29.61 13.57 -24.09
CA PRO A 583 -29.96 12.18 -24.39
C PRO A 583 -29.01 11.52 -25.42
N ALA A 584 -28.23 12.33 -26.13
CA ALA A 584 -27.42 11.86 -27.26
C ALA A 584 -26.06 11.28 -26.86
N TYR A 585 -25.60 11.50 -25.63
CA TYR A 585 -24.25 11.12 -25.23
C TYR A 585 -24.19 9.72 -24.65
N ALA A 586 -23.09 9.04 -24.93
CA ALA A 586 -22.81 7.73 -24.38
C ALA A 586 -22.27 7.85 -22.94
N ALA A 587 -22.67 6.91 -22.10
CA ALA A 587 -22.20 6.78 -20.72
C ALA A 587 -21.13 5.68 -20.59
N VAL A 588 -21.37 4.53 -21.24
CA VAL A 588 -20.42 3.41 -21.30
C VAL A 588 -20.29 2.97 -22.76
N THR A 589 -19.06 2.79 -23.19
CA THR A 589 -18.73 2.33 -24.53
C THR A 589 -17.76 1.18 -24.51
N ARG A 590 -17.68 0.43 -25.62
CA ARG A 590 -16.73 -0.65 -25.84
C ARG A 590 -16.24 -0.61 -27.27
N ASN A 591 -14.93 -0.67 -27.45
CA ASN A 591 -14.29 -0.65 -28.75
C ASN A 591 -13.44 -1.90 -28.95
N ALA A 592 -13.59 -2.56 -30.09
CA ALA A 592 -12.63 -3.56 -30.53
C ALA A 592 -11.33 -2.86 -30.94
N TYR A 593 -10.20 -3.27 -30.39
CA TYR A 593 -8.91 -2.66 -30.67
C TYR A 593 -7.83 -3.72 -30.87
N GLY A 594 -7.42 -3.90 -32.12
CA GLY A 594 -6.57 -5.03 -32.51
C GLY A 594 -7.25 -6.37 -32.22
N SER A 595 -6.59 -7.26 -31.47
CA SER A 595 -7.16 -8.55 -31.06
C SER A 595 -7.92 -8.48 -29.72
N GLY A 596 -7.90 -7.37 -29.04
CA GLY A 596 -8.55 -7.17 -27.74
C GLY A 596 -9.60 -6.09 -27.75
N GLU A 597 -9.80 -5.44 -26.60
CA GLU A 597 -10.93 -4.55 -26.44
C GLU A 597 -10.66 -3.48 -25.36
N VAL A 598 -11.21 -2.29 -25.55
CA VAL A 598 -11.20 -1.19 -24.58
C VAL A 598 -12.62 -0.82 -24.22
N THR A 599 -12.94 -0.84 -22.94
CA THR A 599 -14.19 -0.29 -22.37
C THR A 599 -13.91 1.05 -21.74
N TYR A 600 -14.79 2.03 -21.95
CA TYR A 600 -14.68 3.35 -21.33
C TYR A 600 -15.96 3.70 -20.56
N VAL A 601 -15.82 4.15 -19.33
CA VAL A 601 -16.90 4.58 -18.43
C VAL A 601 -16.76 6.09 -18.22
N GLY A 602 -17.55 6.89 -18.92
CA GLY A 602 -17.43 8.36 -18.96
C GLY A 602 -18.09 9.09 -17.80
N PHE A 603 -18.34 8.43 -16.67
CA PHE A 603 -18.96 9.04 -15.50
C PHE A 603 -18.55 8.32 -14.20
N MET A 604 -18.89 8.90 -13.07
CA MET A 604 -18.75 8.20 -11.79
C MET A 604 -20.02 7.40 -11.47
N PRO A 605 -19.99 6.06 -11.52
CA PRO A 605 -21.12 5.19 -11.24
C PRO A 605 -21.41 5.09 -9.75
N THR A 606 -22.60 4.59 -9.40
CA THR A 606 -22.88 4.01 -8.08
C THR A 606 -22.17 2.66 -7.94
N ASP A 607 -21.96 2.20 -6.71
CA ASP A 607 -21.27 0.93 -6.44
C ASP A 607 -22.02 -0.25 -7.08
N ALA A 608 -23.36 -0.24 -7.07
CA ALA A 608 -24.17 -1.25 -7.74
C ALA A 608 -23.95 -1.29 -9.26
N VAL A 609 -23.78 -0.13 -9.91
CA VAL A 609 -23.46 -0.06 -11.35
C VAL A 609 -22.01 -0.53 -11.59
N ILE A 610 -21.06 -0.18 -10.72
CA ILE A 610 -19.69 -0.68 -10.80
C ILE A 610 -19.67 -2.21 -10.71
N ASP A 611 -20.41 -2.82 -9.77
CA ASP A 611 -20.49 -4.28 -9.64
C ASP A 611 -20.94 -4.94 -10.95
N ARG A 612 -21.95 -4.39 -11.64
CA ARG A 612 -22.42 -4.93 -12.92
C ARG A 612 -21.44 -4.73 -14.07
N ILE A 613 -20.82 -3.56 -14.15
CA ILE A 613 -19.76 -3.31 -15.13
C ILE A 613 -18.62 -4.30 -14.92
N MET A 614 -18.17 -4.49 -13.69
CA MET A 614 -17.08 -5.40 -13.39
C MET A 614 -17.45 -6.87 -13.63
N GLU A 615 -18.68 -7.26 -13.33
CA GLU A 615 -19.18 -8.61 -13.67
C GLU A 615 -19.13 -8.89 -15.18
N ASP A 616 -19.56 -7.92 -16.01
CA ASP A 616 -19.46 -8.01 -17.48
C ASP A 616 -17.98 -8.12 -17.92
N GLN A 617 -17.11 -7.24 -17.39
CA GLN A 617 -15.69 -7.22 -17.77
C GLN A 617 -14.97 -8.53 -17.43
N VAL A 618 -15.18 -9.05 -16.22
CA VAL A 618 -14.57 -10.30 -15.74
C VAL A 618 -15.07 -11.50 -16.57
N LYS A 619 -16.39 -11.55 -16.82
CA LYS A 619 -16.99 -12.59 -17.68
C LYS A 619 -16.41 -12.55 -19.11
N ARG A 620 -16.32 -11.38 -19.71
CA ARG A 620 -15.77 -11.21 -21.06
C ARG A 620 -14.29 -11.53 -21.14
N ALA A 621 -13.54 -11.28 -20.08
CA ALA A 621 -12.14 -11.67 -19.97
C ALA A 621 -11.96 -13.20 -19.84
N GLY A 622 -13.05 -13.96 -19.73
CA GLY A 622 -12.98 -15.41 -19.55
C GLY A 622 -12.33 -15.81 -18.20
N VAL A 623 -12.48 -14.94 -17.18
CA VAL A 623 -12.06 -15.25 -15.82
C VAL A 623 -13.15 -16.04 -15.13
N THR A 624 -12.79 -17.20 -14.61
CA THR A 624 -13.74 -18.07 -13.91
C THR A 624 -14.10 -17.51 -12.56
N LEU A 625 -15.38 -17.20 -12.36
CA LEU A 625 -15.89 -16.77 -11.05
C LEU A 625 -16.13 -17.98 -10.14
N PRO A 626 -15.71 -17.91 -8.87
CA PRO A 626 -16.12 -18.91 -7.87
C PRO A 626 -17.62 -18.91 -7.66
N MET A 627 -18.17 -20.07 -7.26
CA MET A 627 -19.60 -20.23 -6.90
C MET A 627 -19.98 -19.49 -5.60
N VAL A 628 -18.99 -19.05 -4.86
CA VAL A 628 -19.11 -18.36 -3.57
C VAL A 628 -19.42 -16.88 -3.78
N ARG A 629 -20.26 -16.33 -2.93
CA ARG A 629 -20.66 -14.91 -2.96
C ARG A 629 -20.45 -14.27 -1.58
N TYR A 630 -20.04 -13.00 -1.60
CA TYR A 630 -19.97 -12.18 -0.38
C TYR A 630 -21.33 -12.25 0.38
N PRO A 631 -21.34 -12.40 1.71
CA PRO A 631 -20.24 -12.22 2.67
C PRO A 631 -19.30 -13.42 2.87
N LEU A 632 -19.52 -14.54 2.17
CA LEU A 632 -18.55 -15.61 2.14
C LEU A 632 -17.48 -15.32 1.09
N VAL A 633 -16.23 -15.15 1.52
CA VAL A 633 -15.09 -14.86 0.66
C VAL A 633 -14.24 -16.11 0.51
N MET A 634 -13.80 -16.38 -0.71
CA MET A 634 -12.85 -17.44 -1.02
C MET A 634 -11.59 -16.86 -1.64
N ARG A 635 -10.46 -17.10 -1.02
CA ARG A 635 -9.15 -16.78 -1.54
C ARG A 635 -8.28 -18.03 -1.53
N GLY A 636 -7.20 -18.04 -2.29
CA GLY A 636 -6.33 -19.19 -2.30
C GLY A 636 -5.10 -19.02 -3.17
N GLY A 637 -4.38 -20.11 -3.33
CA GLY A 637 -3.17 -20.20 -4.12
C GLY A 637 -2.57 -21.59 -4.07
N THR A 638 -1.32 -21.70 -4.46
CA THR A 638 -0.55 -22.94 -4.48
C THR A 638 0.46 -22.93 -3.33
N LEU A 639 0.43 -23.95 -2.49
CA LEU A 639 1.39 -24.17 -1.41
C LEU A 639 2.77 -24.56 -1.96
N GLN A 640 3.81 -24.55 -1.13
CA GLN A 640 5.18 -24.94 -1.55
C GLN A 640 5.26 -26.39 -2.06
N ASN A 641 4.41 -27.28 -1.54
CA ASN A 641 4.31 -28.68 -1.97
C ASN A 641 3.56 -28.87 -3.32
N GLY A 642 3.14 -27.78 -3.96
CA GLY A 642 2.40 -27.81 -5.23
C GLY A 642 0.89 -27.98 -5.13
N ARG A 643 0.35 -28.26 -3.95
CA ARG A 643 -1.10 -28.43 -3.74
C ARG A 643 -1.83 -27.09 -3.69
N GLN A 644 -3.09 -27.09 -4.11
CA GLN A 644 -3.96 -25.94 -3.98
C GLN A 644 -4.45 -25.80 -2.56
N VAL A 645 -4.55 -24.57 -2.07
CA VAL A 645 -5.20 -24.26 -0.80
C VAL A 645 -6.28 -23.21 -1.00
N ARG A 646 -7.42 -23.40 -0.32
CA ARG A 646 -8.53 -22.45 -0.32
C ARG A 646 -8.83 -22.01 1.10
N TYR A 647 -8.86 -20.70 1.27
CA TYR A 647 -9.31 -20.03 2.49
C TYR A 647 -10.77 -19.61 2.26
N LEU A 648 -11.65 -20.07 3.12
CA LEU A 648 -13.05 -19.71 3.15
C LEU A 648 -13.27 -18.83 4.39
N LEU A 649 -13.73 -17.62 4.18
CA LEU A 649 -13.74 -16.54 5.16
C LEU A 649 -15.16 -15.99 5.25
N ASN A 650 -15.81 -16.16 6.40
CA ASN A 650 -17.17 -15.67 6.63
C ASN A 650 -17.13 -14.26 7.25
N TYR A 651 -17.39 -13.24 6.44
CA TYR A 651 -17.46 -11.85 6.88
C TYR A 651 -18.89 -11.45 7.28
N SER A 652 -19.55 -12.25 8.11
CA SER A 652 -20.87 -11.91 8.63
C SER A 652 -21.12 -12.48 10.04
N ALA A 653 -22.04 -11.86 10.75
CA ALA A 653 -22.54 -12.32 12.04
C ALA A 653 -23.46 -13.56 11.92
N GLU A 654 -23.76 -14.01 10.71
CA GLU A 654 -24.60 -15.17 10.44
C GLU A 654 -23.78 -16.37 9.99
N PRO A 655 -24.15 -17.60 10.37
CA PRO A 655 -23.54 -18.79 9.82
C PRO A 655 -23.68 -18.84 8.31
N GLN A 656 -22.62 -19.21 7.62
CA GLN A 656 -22.62 -19.40 6.18
C GLN A 656 -22.38 -20.85 5.81
N GLN A 657 -22.85 -21.26 4.63
CA GLN A 657 -22.56 -22.57 4.11
C GLN A 657 -22.33 -22.53 2.60
N MET A 658 -21.52 -23.45 2.12
CA MET A 658 -21.33 -23.66 0.68
C MET A 658 -21.18 -25.14 0.35
N LYS A 659 -21.61 -25.52 -0.84
CA LYS A 659 -21.26 -26.80 -1.44
C LYS A 659 -19.83 -26.72 -1.97
N TYR A 660 -18.97 -27.62 -1.51
CA TYR A 660 -17.55 -27.66 -1.91
C TYR A 660 -17.40 -28.41 -3.23
N ASP A 661 -17.45 -27.71 -4.34
CA ASP A 661 -17.38 -28.31 -5.70
C ASP A 661 -15.95 -28.33 -6.28
N TYR A 662 -14.92 -28.31 -5.42
CA TYR A 662 -13.50 -28.40 -5.78
C TYR A 662 -12.95 -29.81 -5.51
N ALA A 663 -11.65 -30.02 -5.70
CA ALA A 663 -11.01 -31.31 -5.41
C ALA A 663 -11.13 -31.67 -3.92
N ALA A 664 -11.29 -32.93 -3.63
CA ALA A 664 -11.31 -33.40 -2.23
C ALA A 664 -10.02 -33.04 -1.51
N GLY A 665 -10.09 -32.81 -0.19
CA GLY A 665 -8.94 -32.33 0.56
C GLY A 665 -9.09 -32.51 2.05
N MET A 666 -8.25 -31.78 2.78
CA MET A 666 -8.21 -31.73 4.23
C MET A 666 -8.51 -30.30 4.71
N GLU A 667 -9.51 -30.11 5.56
CA GLU A 667 -9.71 -28.86 6.29
C GLU A 667 -8.66 -28.81 7.43
N LEU A 668 -7.70 -27.91 7.26
CA LEU A 668 -6.47 -27.90 8.05
C LEU A 668 -6.64 -27.47 9.51
N LEU A 669 -7.68 -26.67 9.82
CA LEU A 669 -7.91 -26.18 11.17
C LEU A 669 -8.55 -27.26 12.05
N SER A 670 -9.51 -28.02 11.52
CA SER A 670 -10.20 -29.12 12.21
C SER A 670 -9.55 -30.48 12.00
N GLY A 671 -8.71 -30.64 10.97
CA GLY A 671 -8.14 -31.93 10.56
C GLY A 671 -9.15 -32.89 9.91
N LYS A 672 -10.31 -32.40 9.47
CA LYS A 672 -11.35 -33.22 8.84
C LYS A 672 -11.16 -33.29 7.33
N SER A 673 -11.43 -34.46 6.76
CA SER A 673 -11.50 -34.59 5.30
C SER A 673 -12.71 -33.84 4.75
N VAL A 674 -12.56 -33.27 3.56
CA VAL A 674 -13.63 -32.58 2.81
C VAL A 674 -13.75 -33.23 1.45
N GLY A 675 -14.91 -33.82 1.17
CA GLY A 675 -15.22 -34.42 -0.11
C GLY A 675 -15.78 -33.42 -1.13
N LYS A 676 -15.59 -33.71 -2.44
CA LYS A 676 -16.27 -32.94 -3.48
C LYS A 676 -17.79 -33.10 -3.33
N GLY A 677 -18.52 -31.99 -3.36
CA GLY A 677 -19.98 -31.97 -3.19
C GLY A 677 -20.43 -31.88 -1.73
N GLU A 678 -19.52 -31.98 -0.76
CA GLU A 678 -19.83 -31.85 0.66
C GLU A 678 -20.23 -30.40 1.01
N VAL A 679 -21.13 -30.25 1.99
CA VAL A 679 -21.53 -28.93 2.48
C VAL A 679 -20.62 -28.50 3.63
N LEU A 680 -19.81 -27.48 3.39
CA LEU A 680 -19.03 -26.83 4.44
C LEU A 680 -19.88 -25.77 5.14
N LYS A 681 -19.83 -25.77 6.46
CA LYS A 681 -20.50 -24.78 7.32
C LYS A 681 -19.46 -23.96 8.07
N LEU A 682 -19.58 -22.66 8.01
CA LEU A 682 -18.75 -21.71 8.74
C LEU A 682 -19.60 -21.00 9.79
N ALA A 683 -19.11 -20.95 11.02
CA ALA A 683 -19.71 -20.13 12.07
C ALA A 683 -19.68 -18.62 11.71
N PRO A 684 -20.44 -17.77 12.41
CA PRO A 684 -20.24 -16.32 12.33
C PRO A 684 -18.74 -15.98 12.49
N TRP A 685 -18.22 -15.11 11.62
CA TRP A 685 -16.81 -14.72 11.58
C TRP A 685 -15.83 -15.90 11.50
N GLY A 686 -16.31 -17.02 10.99
CA GLY A 686 -15.55 -18.27 10.93
C GLY A 686 -14.61 -18.34 9.72
N VAL A 687 -13.59 -19.18 9.86
CA VAL A 687 -12.61 -19.47 8.80
C VAL A 687 -12.47 -20.98 8.62
N ALA A 688 -12.29 -21.42 7.38
CA ALA A 688 -11.85 -22.77 7.03
C ALA A 688 -10.73 -22.71 6.01
N VAL A 689 -9.76 -23.60 6.11
CA VAL A 689 -8.60 -23.68 5.22
C VAL A 689 -8.50 -25.08 4.65
N VAL A 690 -8.80 -25.25 3.38
CA VAL A 690 -8.82 -26.56 2.71
C VAL A 690 -7.61 -26.73 1.82
N GLU A 691 -6.75 -27.71 2.12
CA GLU A 691 -5.68 -28.17 1.23
C GLU A 691 -6.23 -29.27 0.35
N GLU A 692 -6.23 -29.07 -0.98
CA GLU A 692 -6.70 -30.06 -1.97
C GLU A 692 -5.65 -31.15 -2.18
N GLN A 693 -6.12 -32.38 -2.45
CA GLN A 693 -5.25 -33.54 -2.69
C GLN A 693 -4.64 -33.49 -4.08
#